data_092904dda57872013480db54b5c1df66
#
_entry.id   092904dda57872013480db54b5c1df66
#
_cell.length_a   1.000
_cell.length_b   1.000
_cell.length_c   1.000
_cell.angle_alpha   90.00
_cell.angle_beta   90.00
_cell.angle_gamma   90.00
#
_symmetry.space_group_name_H-M   'P 1'
#
loop_
_entity.id
_entity.type
_entity.pdbx_description
1 polymer ?
#
loop_
_entity_poly.entity_id
_entity_poly.type
_entity_poly.pdbx_seq_one_letter_code
_entity_poly.pdbx_strand_id
1 'polypeptide(L)'
;MGKGNILIQLSTAQDALPVISAKVKITDSVTKEVVYESEQSVDQSGKSGVIPVSTPDKSESLEPLPKDIIPYARYDISVEASGYERVTVEGVSVFDGTTSIQYLSLNEKEEGEAQPFFNPSENRIVIPPNQLLLNINRDQKTGTLFQPFVLREVYIPEYITVHLGTPTSSAQNVTVRFVDYIKNVASHEIYATWPEESLKANIYAQITFALNRVYTEWYRNKGYSFQITNSTAYDQYYVRGGNVFENISKIVDAIFNEYFSLVNSVAPYFTQYCNGTTSKCKGLSQWGTVDLAKQGKKALEILQYYYGTDKILKRTPVIAGLVESYPGSALRVGSRNSNVTIIQQQLNRVSRNYPAIPKVNPVDGIFGRQTENSVKIFQRVFNLVVDGIVGRATWYKLSAIYTAVTKLGELDQEPVSSIYIDDLKYADFNGVPPKTPIEFGEASSKVKEFQYYLREVSDAYGLKINPINGIYDKDTKETILEFIKEFKLPKDEKIDSKLFKSVYDVYFNLDRVYSVEDLTNYPGYVLRKGISNRDVRRLQTMLLKISEKYKEIPEINVDGIYEGRTQNVVLRFQEVFGLNKTGRVDINTWRNIVLVYLNLDSGRDINTSSILLPFPGEDLKLGDDNAFVSVLKEYMNVLSKNGFKIRILDTDNLFDKATKENVLILQKNFALPQTGVVDKKTWDKIAETYEGFFTGSSLIR
;
A
#
# COMPACT_ATOMS: atom_id res chain seq x y z
N MET A 1 18.61 -29.92 24.55
CA MET A 1 17.28 -29.66 23.93
C MET A 1 16.78 -28.32 24.46
N GLY A 2 16.41 -27.45 23.55
CA GLY A 2 15.81 -26.16 23.84
C GLY A 2 14.30 -26.25 24.03
N LYS A 3 13.67 -25.12 24.34
CA LYS A 3 12.21 -24.97 24.47
C LYS A 3 11.76 -23.72 23.72
N GLY A 4 10.87 -23.90 22.79
CA GLY A 4 10.15 -22.79 22.13
C GLY A 4 8.67 -22.83 22.48
N ASN A 5 7.93 -21.90 21.91
CA ASN A 5 6.50 -21.78 22.18
C ASN A 5 5.71 -21.67 20.87
N ILE A 6 4.47 -22.18 20.91
CA ILE A 6 3.46 -21.97 19.89
C ILE A 6 2.32 -21.14 20.49
N LEU A 7 1.86 -20.16 19.76
CA LEU A 7 0.66 -19.38 20.05
C LEU A 7 -0.24 -19.41 18.81
N ILE A 8 -1.53 -19.70 19.00
CA ILE A 8 -2.51 -19.79 17.93
C ILE A 8 -3.47 -18.60 18.06
N GLN A 9 -3.74 -17.93 16.95
CA GLN A 9 -4.72 -16.85 16.87
C GLN A 9 -5.77 -17.23 15.83
N LEU A 10 -7.02 -17.38 16.28
CA LEU A 10 -8.14 -17.77 15.46
C LEU A 10 -9.07 -16.58 15.19
N SER A 11 -9.39 -16.39 13.94
CA SER A 11 -10.32 -15.34 13.50
C SER A 11 -11.19 -15.85 12.33
N THR A 12 -12.18 -15.06 11.97
CA THR A 12 -12.95 -15.17 10.74
C THR A 12 -13.16 -13.78 10.14
N ALA A 13 -13.66 -13.68 8.93
CA ALA A 13 -13.94 -12.43 8.24
C ALA A 13 -12.74 -11.46 8.23
N GLN A 14 -11.57 -11.92 7.76
CA GLN A 14 -10.34 -11.12 7.65
C GLN A 14 -9.90 -10.45 8.97
N ASP A 15 -9.85 -11.22 10.04
CA ASP A 15 -9.52 -10.75 11.40
C ASP A 15 -10.56 -9.82 12.05
N ALA A 16 -11.74 -9.69 11.48
CA ALA A 16 -12.78 -8.84 12.04
C ALA A 16 -13.49 -9.46 13.25
N LEU A 17 -13.55 -10.79 13.32
CA LEU A 17 -14.19 -11.53 14.41
C LEU A 17 -13.24 -12.58 15.00
N PRO A 18 -13.10 -12.65 16.32
CA PRO A 18 -12.40 -13.77 16.97
C PRO A 18 -13.25 -15.02 16.89
N VAL A 19 -12.64 -16.17 16.64
CA VAL A 19 -13.29 -17.47 16.84
C VAL A 19 -13.02 -17.91 18.26
N ILE A 20 -14.06 -17.93 19.08
CA ILE A 20 -14.01 -18.32 20.49
C ILE A 20 -14.39 -19.78 20.63
N SER A 21 -13.69 -20.51 21.49
CA SER A 21 -13.94 -21.95 21.71
C SER A 21 -13.59 -22.84 20.52
N ALA A 22 -12.38 -23.34 20.52
CA ALA A 22 -11.92 -24.29 19.51
C ALA A 22 -11.13 -25.42 20.17
N LYS A 23 -11.25 -26.62 19.61
CA LYS A 23 -10.37 -27.74 19.89
C LYS A 23 -9.09 -27.56 19.08
N VAL A 24 -7.95 -27.60 19.77
CA VAL A 24 -6.64 -27.54 19.13
C VAL A 24 -5.85 -28.79 19.48
N LYS A 25 -5.23 -29.39 18.47
CA LYS A 25 -4.32 -30.50 18.60
C LYS A 25 -2.99 -30.16 17.91
N ILE A 26 -1.88 -30.36 18.61
CA ILE A 26 -0.53 -30.16 18.06
C ILE A 26 0.21 -31.50 18.12
N THR A 27 0.80 -31.87 16.99
CA THR A 27 1.62 -33.08 16.85
C THR A 27 3.02 -32.71 16.36
N ASP A 28 4.03 -33.43 16.81
CA ASP A 28 5.36 -33.33 16.21
C ASP A 28 5.30 -33.80 14.75
N SER A 29 5.82 -32.98 13.81
CA SER A 29 5.73 -33.30 12.37
C SER A 29 6.51 -34.56 11.95
N VAL A 30 7.54 -34.95 12.74
CA VAL A 30 8.41 -36.10 12.43
C VAL A 30 7.92 -37.36 13.14
N THR A 31 7.76 -37.30 14.47
CA THR A 31 7.38 -38.47 15.28
C THR A 31 5.90 -38.78 15.24
N LYS A 32 5.07 -37.78 14.83
CA LYS A 32 3.61 -37.82 14.88
C LYS A 32 3.03 -38.00 16.29
N GLU A 33 3.82 -37.79 17.31
CA GLU A 33 3.37 -37.78 18.69
C GLU A 33 2.53 -36.52 18.99
N VAL A 34 1.45 -36.69 19.76
CA VAL A 34 0.63 -35.55 20.21
C VAL A 34 1.36 -34.89 21.38
N VAL A 35 1.73 -33.63 21.19
CA VAL A 35 2.42 -32.81 22.22
C VAL A 35 1.47 -31.91 23.00
N TYR A 36 0.31 -31.61 22.40
CA TYR A 36 -0.75 -30.82 23.03
C TYR A 36 -2.12 -31.14 22.43
N GLU A 37 -3.13 -31.27 23.30
CA GLU A 37 -4.53 -31.37 22.87
C GLU A 37 -5.42 -30.74 23.95
N SER A 38 -6.38 -29.90 23.54
CA SER A 38 -7.35 -29.27 24.44
C SER A 38 -8.64 -28.96 23.71
N GLU A 39 -9.79 -29.18 24.36
CA GLU A 39 -11.12 -28.95 23.83
C GLU A 39 -11.54 -27.47 23.87
N GLN A 40 -10.93 -26.65 24.74
CA GLN A 40 -11.19 -25.22 24.89
C GLN A 40 -9.86 -24.47 24.91
N SER A 41 -9.23 -24.37 23.73
CA SER A 41 -7.86 -23.90 23.62
C SER A 41 -7.72 -22.39 23.44
N VAL A 42 -8.81 -21.65 23.19
CA VAL A 42 -8.77 -20.23 22.88
C VAL A 42 -9.67 -19.39 23.78
N ASP A 43 -9.23 -18.17 24.04
CA ASP A 43 -9.96 -17.18 24.84
C ASP A 43 -10.98 -16.39 24.02
N GLN A 44 -11.63 -15.39 24.64
CA GLN A 44 -12.60 -14.50 24.00
C GLN A 44 -12.02 -13.63 22.87
N SER A 45 -10.71 -13.62 22.71
CA SER A 45 -10.02 -12.93 21.62
C SER A 45 -9.61 -13.88 20.49
N GLY A 46 -10.00 -15.17 20.55
CA GLY A 46 -9.59 -16.21 19.63
C GLY A 46 -8.13 -16.63 19.79
N LYS A 47 -7.53 -16.37 20.96
CA LYS A 47 -6.12 -16.57 21.22
C LYS A 47 -5.89 -17.73 22.18
N SER A 48 -4.97 -18.64 21.82
CA SER A 48 -4.54 -19.70 22.73
C SER A 48 -3.65 -19.14 23.84
N GLY A 49 -3.49 -19.92 24.91
CA GLY A 49 -2.35 -19.77 25.79
C GLY A 49 -1.03 -20.02 25.04
N VAL A 50 0.07 -19.62 25.63
CA VAL A 50 1.41 -19.96 25.14
C VAL A 50 1.67 -21.44 25.40
N ILE A 51 1.88 -22.23 24.36
CA ILE A 51 2.04 -23.68 24.43
C ILE A 51 3.54 -24.01 24.26
N PRO A 52 4.22 -24.49 25.33
CA PRO A 52 5.62 -24.84 25.26
C PRO A 52 5.83 -26.15 24.47
N VAL A 53 6.85 -26.18 23.63
CA VAL A 53 7.23 -27.35 22.82
C VAL A 53 8.74 -27.51 22.81
N SER A 54 9.22 -28.74 22.54
CA SER A 54 10.65 -29.07 22.47
C SER A 54 11.27 -28.56 21.15
N THR A 55 12.52 -28.14 21.21
CA THR A 55 13.25 -27.64 20.01
C THR A 55 14.71 -28.11 20.06
N PRO A 56 15.42 -28.11 18.91
CA PRO A 56 16.89 -28.07 18.91
C PRO A 56 17.41 -26.89 19.71
N ASP A 57 18.65 -26.97 20.21
CA ASP A 57 19.28 -25.88 20.95
C ASP A 57 19.52 -24.65 20.07
N LYS A 58 19.40 -23.45 20.64
CA LYS A 58 19.61 -22.19 19.93
C LYS A 58 20.97 -22.11 19.23
N SER A 59 22.01 -22.69 19.80
CA SER A 59 23.36 -22.68 19.20
C SER A 59 23.41 -23.28 17.80
N GLU A 60 22.53 -24.25 17.50
CA GLU A 60 22.46 -24.88 16.18
C GLU A 60 22.00 -23.93 15.08
N SER A 61 21.31 -22.86 15.43
CA SER A 61 20.80 -21.86 14.48
C SER A 61 21.70 -20.62 14.32
N LEU A 62 22.83 -20.57 15.03
CA LEU A 62 23.77 -19.42 15.01
C LEU A 62 24.98 -19.61 14.10
N GLU A 63 25.11 -20.78 13.49
CA GLU A 63 26.16 -21.14 12.52
C GLU A 63 25.54 -21.83 11.31
N PRO A 64 26.14 -21.71 10.11
CA PRO A 64 25.69 -22.43 8.92
C PRO A 64 25.74 -23.94 9.10
N LEU A 65 24.63 -24.63 8.89
CA LEU A 65 24.52 -26.08 8.95
C LEU A 65 24.56 -26.74 7.57
N PRO A 66 24.90 -28.04 7.50
CA PRO A 66 24.67 -28.86 6.28
C PRO A 66 23.21 -28.78 5.84
N LYS A 67 22.97 -28.91 4.53
CA LYS A 67 21.64 -28.70 3.90
C LYS A 67 20.51 -29.55 4.49
N ASP A 68 20.84 -30.72 5.03
CA ASP A 68 19.86 -31.70 5.50
C ASP A 68 19.51 -31.54 6.99
N ILE A 69 20.16 -30.59 7.68
CA ILE A 69 19.92 -30.32 9.10
C ILE A 69 19.18 -29.00 9.23
N ILE A 70 18.02 -29.06 9.88
CA ILE A 70 17.22 -27.87 10.21
C ILE A 70 17.37 -27.54 11.71
N PRO A 71 17.72 -26.30 12.09
CA PRO A 71 17.99 -25.93 13.48
C PRO A 71 16.73 -25.50 14.24
N TYR A 72 15.59 -26.08 13.95
CA TYR A 72 14.30 -25.82 14.59
C TYR A 72 13.41 -27.05 14.52
N ALA A 73 12.45 -27.13 15.43
CA ALA A 73 11.42 -28.15 15.39
C ALA A 73 10.27 -27.76 14.44
N ARG A 74 9.55 -28.77 13.96
CA ARG A 74 8.34 -28.57 13.15
C ARG A 74 7.16 -29.29 13.78
N TYR A 75 6.02 -28.61 13.80
CA TYR A 75 4.79 -29.12 14.39
C TYR A 75 3.62 -28.98 13.43
N ASP A 76 2.69 -29.94 13.50
CA ASP A 76 1.43 -29.92 12.77
C ASP A 76 0.32 -29.50 13.72
N ILE A 77 -0.52 -28.54 13.31
CA ILE A 77 -1.62 -27.99 14.12
C ILE A 77 -2.93 -28.34 13.45
N SER A 78 -3.86 -28.94 14.18
CA SER A 78 -5.23 -29.17 13.74
C SER A 78 -6.19 -28.37 14.63
N VAL A 79 -7.10 -27.62 14.00
CA VAL A 79 -8.10 -26.79 14.67
C VAL A 79 -9.50 -27.20 14.23
N GLU A 80 -10.38 -27.43 15.20
CA GLU A 80 -11.80 -27.66 15.00
C GLU A 80 -12.61 -26.69 15.87
N ALA A 81 -13.54 -25.98 15.26
CA ALA A 81 -14.46 -25.09 15.96
C ALA A 81 -15.90 -25.34 15.47
N SER A 82 -16.87 -25.22 16.37
CA SER A 82 -18.27 -25.45 16.04
C SER A 82 -18.77 -24.41 15.03
N GLY A 83 -19.38 -24.84 13.94
CA GLY A 83 -19.85 -23.97 12.86
C GLY A 83 -18.78 -23.63 11.82
N TYR A 84 -17.52 -24.06 12.01
CA TYR A 84 -16.42 -23.78 11.08
C TYR A 84 -15.84 -25.06 10.48
N GLU A 85 -15.22 -24.92 9.32
CA GLU A 85 -14.48 -25.98 8.68
C GLU A 85 -13.21 -26.30 9.48
N ARG A 86 -12.83 -27.57 9.54
CA ARG A 86 -11.56 -28.00 10.16
C ARG A 86 -10.40 -27.52 9.33
N VAL A 87 -9.39 -26.93 9.99
CA VAL A 87 -8.15 -26.51 9.37
C VAL A 87 -6.98 -27.30 9.94
N THR A 88 -6.09 -27.76 9.05
CA THR A 88 -4.82 -28.40 9.41
C THR A 88 -3.66 -27.60 8.83
N VAL A 89 -2.69 -27.26 9.66
CA VAL A 89 -1.45 -26.60 9.27
C VAL A 89 -0.30 -27.55 9.55
N GLU A 90 0.47 -27.91 8.53
CA GLU A 90 1.61 -28.81 8.65
C GLU A 90 2.92 -28.04 8.58
N GLY A 91 3.84 -28.37 9.49
CA GLY A 91 5.21 -27.88 9.44
C GLY A 91 5.45 -26.50 10.06
N VAL A 92 4.65 -26.09 11.03
CA VAL A 92 4.88 -24.85 11.82
C VAL A 92 6.27 -24.91 12.46
N SER A 93 7.15 -23.97 12.12
CA SER A 93 8.52 -23.93 12.62
C SER A 93 8.61 -23.25 13.99
N VAL A 94 9.43 -23.84 14.88
CA VAL A 94 9.65 -23.31 16.23
C VAL A 94 11.13 -23.37 16.59
N PHE A 95 11.71 -22.23 16.97
CA PHE A 95 13.09 -22.14 17.44
C PHE A 95 13.16 -22.04 18.96
N ASP A 96 14.29 -22.44 19.51
CA ASP A 96 14.58 -22.32 20.95
C ASP A 96 14.52 -20.86 21.44
N GLY A 97 13.85 -20.65 22.55
CA GLY A 97 13.67 -19.34 23.15
C GLY A 97 12.75 -18.39 22.39
N THR A 98 12.03 -18.86 21.34
CA THR A 98 11.14 -18.02 20.54
C THR A 98 9.68 -18.45 20.64
N THR A 99 8.77 -17.55 20.35
CA THR A 99 7.33 -17.85 20.20
C THR A 99 6.95 -17.78 18.73
N SER A 100 6.44 -18.89 18.21
CA SER A 100 5.86 -19.00 16.88
C SER A 100 4.37 -18.70 16.96
N ILE A 101 3.89 -17.73 16.20
CA ILE A 101 2.48 -17.33 16.16
C ILE A 101 1.87 -17.87 14.85
N GLN A 102 0.86 -18.73 14.99
CA GLN A 102 0.07 -19.22 13.87
C GLN A 102 -1.27 -18.47 13.82
N TYR A 103 -1.44 -17.64 12.81
CA TYR A 103 -2.72 -16.99 12.49
C TYR A 103 -3.54 -17.89 11.59
N LEU A 104 -4.80 -18.11 11.95
CA LEU A 104 -5.75 -18.93 11.17
C LEU A 104 -7.07 -18.19 11.02
N SER A 105 -7.45 -17.97 9.78
CA SER A 105 -8.81 -17.52 9.43
C SER A 105 -9.65 -18.74 9.09
N LEU A 106 -10.74 -18.95 9.84
CA LEU A 106 -11.65 -20.08 9.65
C LEU A 106 -12.82 -19.67 8.78
N ASN A 107 -13.21 -20.57 7.86
CA ASN A 107 -14.41 -20.42 7.06
C ASN A 107 -15.59 -21.06 7.78
N GLU A 108 -16.76 -20.41 7.75
CA GLU A 108 -18.00 -20.99 8.25
C GLU A 108 -18.43 -22.17 7.37
N LYS A 109 -19.03 -23.19 7.99
CA LYS A 109 -19.65 -24.30 7.25
C LYS A 109 -20.90 -23.80 6.56
N GLU A 110 -21.04 -24.05 5.27
CA GLU A 110 -22.29 -23.80 4.57
C GLU A 110 -23.40 -24.71 5.13
N GLU A 111 -24.50 -24.12 5.59
CA GLU A 111 -25.72 -24.87 5.94
C GLU A 111 -26.48 -25.23 4.64
N GLY A 112 -26.40 -26.48 4.21
CA GLY A 112 -27.22 -27.02 3.14
C GLY A 112 -26.44 -27.77 2.06
N GLU A 113 -26.76 -29.06 1.97
CA GLU A 113 -26.38 -30.05 0.98
C GLU A 113 -24.91 -30.51 0.98
N ALA A 114 -24.73 -31.80 1.23
CA ALA A 114 -23.49 -32.50 1.00
C ALA A 114 -23.05 -32.30 -0.47
N GLN A 115 -22.14 -31.33 -0.70
CA GLN A 115 -21.51 -31.15 -2.01
C GLN A 115 -20.70 -32.41 -2.31
N PRO A 116 -20.93 -33.15 -3.40
CA PRO A 116 -20.24 -34.40 -3.68
C PRO A 116 -18.77 -34.20 -4.17
N PHE A 117 -18.29 -32.99 -4.19
CA PHE A 117 -16.91 -32.66 -4.64
C PHE A 117 -16.19 -31.72 -3.67
N PHE A 118 -16.21 -32.03 -2.37
CA PHE A 118 -15.35 -31.33 -1.43
C PHE A 118 -13.90 -31.77 -1.66
N ASN A 119 -13.04 -30.84 -2.04
CA ASN A 119 -11.62 -31.11 -2.19
C ASN A 119 -10.94 -30.95 -0.81
N PRO A 120 -10.57 -32.05 -0.11
CA PRO A 120 -9.97 -31.97 1.23
C PRO A 120 -8.66 -31.17 1.29
N SER A 121 -8.13 -30.77 0.14
CA SER A 121 -6.88 -30.01 0.03
C SER A 121 -7.04 -28.52 0.36
N GLU A 122 -8.25 -27.95 0.36
CA GLU A 122 -8.43 -26.49 0.58
C GLU A 122 -8.26 -26.08 2.04
N ASN A 123 -8.52 -26.97 2.99
CA ASN A 123 -8.37 -26.71 4.44
C ASN A 123 -7.03 -27.20 5.01
N ARG A 124 -6.11 -27.58 4.15
CA ARG A 124 -4.78 -28.03 4.52
C ARG A 124 -3.75 -27.00 4.08
N ILE A 125 -3.05 -26.41 5.04
CA ILE A 125 -1.94 -25.49 4.82
C ILE A 125 -0.65 -26.27 5.06
N VAL A 126 0.25 -26.29 4.08
CA VAL A 126 1.57 -26.89 4.22
C VAL A 126 2.59 -25.77 4.25
N ILE A 127 3.30 -25.62 5.36
CA ILE A 127 4.40 -24.67 5.52
C ILE A 127 5.69 -25.40 5.12
N PRO A 128 6.35 -25.01 4.03
CA PRO A 128 7.62 -25.58 3.67
C PRO A 128 8.71 -25.13 4.65
N PRO A 129 9.87 -25.80 4.70
CA PRO A 129 10.99 -25.39 5.53
C PRO A 129 11.43 -23.96 5.21
N ASN A 130 11.91 -23.23 6.26
CA ASN A 130 12.53 -21.92 6.11
C ASN A 130 13.66 -21.99 5.06
N GLN A 131 13.72 -21.01 4.18
CA GLN A 131 14.71 -20.93 3.11
C GLN A 131 15.50 -19.63 3.20
N LEU A 132 16.70 -19.72 3.75
CA LEU A 132 17.72 -18.70 3.49
C LEU A 132 17.90 -18.59 1.97
N LEU A 133 17.85 -17.38 1.42
CA LEU A 133 17.76 -17.17 -0.02
C LEU A 133 18.93 -17.78 -0.79
N LEU A 134 18.62 -18.81 -1.56
CA LEU A 134 19.50 -19.39 -2.54
C LEU A 134 19.59 -18.49 -3.77
N ASN A 135 20.75 -18.47 -4.41
CA ASN A 135 21.20 -17.59 -5.48
C ASN A 135 20.10 -17.18 -6.47
N ILE A 136 19.86 -15.90 -6.53
CA ILE A 136 18.95 -15.32 -7.49
C ILE A 136 19.81 -14.68 -8.56
N ASN A 137 19.80 -15.24 -9.78
CA ASN A 137 20.17 -14.50 -10.97
C ASN A 137 19.10 -13.44 -11.21
N ARG A 138 19.08 -12.42 -10.33
CA ARG A 138 18.29 -11.21 -10.51
C ARG A 138 19.03 -10.40 -11.57
N ASP A 139 18.89 -10.83 -12.82
CA ASP A 139 19.40 -10.11 -13.97
C ASP A 139 18.79 -8.71 -13.95
N GLN A 140 19.56 -7.76 -13.43
CA GLN A 140 19.46 -6.38 -13.84
C GLN A 140 20.01 -6.28 -15.27
N LYS A 141 19.42 -6.96 -16.22
CA LYS A 141 19.49 -6.51 -17.60
C LYS A 141 18.55 -5.32 -17.68
N THR A 142 19.06 -4.20 -17.22
CA THR A 142 18.70 -2.87 -17.71
C THR A 142 19.09 -2.81 -19.20
N GLY A 143 18.43 -3.63 -19.98
CA GLY A 143 18.50 -3.57 -21.41
C GLY A 143 17.17 -3.02 -21.89
N THR A 144 17.02 -1.75 -21.85
CA THR A 144 16.29 -0.86 -22.78
C THR A 144 15.92 0.43 -22.05
N LEU A 145 16.12 1.55 -22.70
CA LEU A 145 15.91 2.94 -22.32
C LEU A 145 14.43 3.34 -22.04
N PHE A 146 13.69 2.47 -21.37
CA PHE A 146 12.46 2.84 -20.70
C PHE A 146 12.80 3.05 -19.24
N GLN A 147 12.87 4.32 -18.80
CA GLN A 147 12.79 4.60 -17.37
C GLN A 147 11.43 4.08 -16.92
N PRO A 148 11.37 3.07 -16.04
CA PRO A 148 10.09 2.61 -15.51
C PRO A 148 9.41 3.80 -14.84
N PHE A 149 8.09 3.91 -14.96
CA PHE A 149 7.33 4.87 -14.20
C PHE A 149 7.63 4.63 -12.72
N VAL A 150 8.20 5.62 -12.10
CA VAL A 150 8.56 5.62 -10.69
C VAL A 150 7.50 6.44 -9.99
N LEU A 151 6.93 5.93 -8.90
CA LEU A 151 5.99 6.70 -8.10
C LEU A 151 6.66 8.01 -7.64
N ARG A 152 5.90 9.11 -7.55
CA ARG A 152 6.44 10.42 -7.20
C ARG A 152 7.00 10.48 -5.79
N GLU A 153 6.41 9.70 -4.88
CA GLU A 153 6.83 9.59 -3.48
C GLU A 153 6.82 8.13 -3.03
N VAL A 154 7.57 7.84 -1.99
CA VAL A 154 7.60 6.51 -1.39
C VAL A 154 6.47 6.44 -0.36
N TYR A 155 5.50 5.58 -0.61
CA TYR A 155 4.48 5.24 0.36
C TYR A 155 4.56 3.77 0.75
N ILE A 156 4.13 3.46 1.94
CA ILE A 156 3.92 2.08 2.36
C ILE A 156 2.52 1.67 1.86
N PRO A 157 2.41 0.67 0.99
CA PRO A 157 1.10 0.17 0.61
C PRO A 157 0.42 -0.50 1.81
N GLU A 158 -0.87 -0.28 2.03
CA GLU A 158 -1.60 -1.02 3.06
C GLU A 158 -1.61 -2.51 2.73
N TYR A 159 -1.81 -2.82 1.44
CA TYR A 159 -1.81 -4.18 0.90
C TYR A 159 -0.80 -4.34 -0.21
N ILE A 160 -0.26 -5.53 -0.37
CA ILE A 160 0.60 -5.94 -1.48
C ILE A 160 0.05 -7.21 -2.11
N THR A 161 -0.02 -7.25 -3.45
CA THR A 161 -0.46 -8.43 -4.20
C THR A 161 0.74 -9.28 -4.55
N VAL A 162 0.76 -10.51 -4.06
CA VAL A 162 1.82 -11.50 -4.24
C VAL A 162 1.36 -12.57 -5.24
N HIS A 163 2.12 -12.78 -6.30
CA HIS A 163 1.93 -13.89 -7.23
C HIS A 163 2.61 -15.15 -6.68
N LEU A 164 1.85 -16.24 -6.51
CA LEU A 164 2.34 -17.48 -5.88
C LEU A 164 3.08 -18.39 -6.88
N GLY A 165 4.04 -17.82 -7.61
CA GLY A 165 4.82 -18.54 -8.59
C GLY A 165 5.86 -17.68 -9.29
N THR A 166 6.39 -18.17 -10.42
CA THR A 166 7.22 -17.35 -11.30
C THR A 166 6.35 -16.34 -12.07
N PRO A 167 6.87 -15.18 -12.50
CA PRO A 167 6.04 -14.12 -13.09
C PRO A 167 5.16 -14.57 -14.27
N THR A 168 5.58 -15.58 -15.01
CA THR A 168 4.87 -16.08 -16.19
C THR A 168 4.03 -17.33 -15.92
N SER A 169 4.03 -17.84 -14.68
CA SER A 169 3.21 -19.01 -14.33
C SER A 169 1.74 -18.65 -14.18
N SER A 170 0.86 -19.63 -14.37
CA SER A 170 -0.58 -19.50 -14.13
C SER A 170 -0.93 -19.69 -12.65
N ALA A 171 -0.16 -19.08 -11.73
CA ALA A 171 -0.37 -19.20 -10.31
C ALA A 171 -1.36 -18.14 -9.79
N GLN A 172 -1.92 -18.38 -8.60
CA GLN A 172 -2.85 -17.47 -7.94
C GLN A 172 -2.15 -16.20 -7.46
N ASN A 173 -2.85 -15.07 -7.54
CA ASN A 173 -2.48 -13.85 -6.84
C ASN A 173 -3.18 -13.81 -5.48
N VAL A 174 -2.46 -13.43 -4.42
CA VAL A 174 -3.01 -13.20 -3.10
C VAL A 174 -2.67 -11.79 -2.65
N THR A 175 -3.67 -11.10 -2.09
CA THR A 175 -3.49 -9.75 -1.56
C THR A 175 -3.42 -9.82 -0.05
N VAL A 176 -2.32 -9.31 0.53
CA VAL A 176 -2.06 -9.34 1.96
C VAL A 176 -1.60 -7.97 2.44
N ARG A 177 -1.78 -7.67 3.73
CA ARG A 177 -1.27 -6.41 4.27
C ARG A 177 0.25 -6.37 4.16
N PHE A 178 0.80 -5.24 3.79
CA PHE A 178 2.25 -5.08 3.59
C PHE A 178 3.06 -5.46 4.83
N VAL A 179 2.60 -5.03 6.00
CA VAL A 179 3.27 -5.36 7.27
C VAL A 179 3.26 -6.88 7.52
N ASP A 180 2.13 -7.55 7.28
CA ASP A 180 2.01 -9.00 7.46
C ASP A 180 2.81 -9.77 6.39
N TYR A 181 2.91 -9.23 5.18
CA TYR A 181 3.80 -9.73 4.15
C TYR A 181 5.27 -9.72 4.61
N ILE A 182 5.76 -8.59 5.14
CA ILE A 182 7.15 -8.49 5.62
C ILE A 182 7.40 -9.41 6.82
N LYS A 183 6.45 -9.51 7.76
CA LYS A 183 6.54 -10.46 8.89
C LYS A 183 6.67 -11.90 8.40
N ASN A 184 5.86 -12.28 7.42
CA ASN A 184 5.89 -13.60 6.83
C ASN A 184 7.21 -13.87 6.12
N VAL A 185 7.65 -12.99 5.22
CA VAL A 185 8.93 -13.12 4.51
C VAL A 185 10.10 -13.24 5.49
N ALA A 186 10.19 -12.36 6.47
CA ALA A 186 11.28 -12.40 7.45
C ALA A 186 11.25 -13.71 8.26
N SER A 187 10.07 -14.20 8.65
CA SER A 187 9.94 -15.45 9.40
C SER A 187 10.33 -16.70 8.59
N HIS A 188 10.33 -16.62 7.25
CA HIS A 188 10.64 -17.77 6.39
C HIS A 188 12.00 -17.66 5.67
N GLU A 189 12.65 -16.49 5.74
CA GLU A 189 13.96 -16.27 5.11
C GLU A 189 15.13 -16.14 6.10
N ILE A 190 14.87 -15.80 7.37
CA ILE A 190 15.92 -15.66 8.40
C ILE A 190 15.53 -16.42 9.67
N TYR A 191 16.51 -16.72 10.51
CA TYR A 191 16.24 -17.46 11.75
C TYR A 191 15.96 -16.51 12.90
N ALA A 192 14.84 -16.72 13.59
CA ALA A 192 14.36 -15.87 14.67
C ALA A 192 15.32 -15.77 15.87
N THR A 193 16.27 -16.70 15.96
CA THR A 193 17.32 -16.76 16.99
C THR A 193 18.51 -15.85 16.75
N TRP A 194 18.63 -15.26 15.57
CA TRP A 194 19.78 -14.41 15.22
C TRP A 194 19.84 -13.14 16.08
N PRO A 195 21.04 -12.53 16.23
CA PRO A 195 21.17 -11.26 16.95
C PRO A 195 20.22 -10.19 16.41
N GLU A 196 19.66 -9.37 17.28
CA GLU A 196 18.63 -8.39 16.93
C GLU A 196 19.07 -7.42 15.83
N GLU A 197 20.34 -6.97 15.86
CA GLU A 197 20.87 -6.06 14.81
C GLU A 197 21.01 -6.77 13.46
N SER A 198 21.27 -8.08 13.45
CA SER A 198 21.24 -8.90 12.23
C SER A 198 19.81 -9.02 11.71
N LEU A 199 18.83 -9.34 12.58
CA LEU A 199 17.42 -9.37 12.20
C LEU A 199 16.96 -8.04 11.61
N LYS A 200 17.26 -6.92 12.28
CA LYS A 200 16.93 -5.56 11.78
C LYS A 200 17.54 -5.28 10.41
N ALA A 201 18.81 -5.60 10.20
CA ALA A 201 19.49 -5.35 8.92
C ALA A 201 18.84 -6.14 7.77
N ASN A 202 18.52 -7.41 8.01
CA ASN A 202 17.81 -8.23 7.02
C ASN A 202 16.39 -7.70 6.75
N ILE A 203 15.65 -7.36 7.80
CA ILE A 203 14.27 -6.84 7.68
C ILE A 203 14.28 -5.49 6.92
N TYR A 204 15.21 -4.58 7.21
CA TYR A 204 15.37 -3.35 6.41
C TYR A 204 15.65 -3.64 4.94
N ALA A 205 16.50 -4.63 4.66
CA ALA A 205 16.77 -5.04 3.27
C ALA A 205 15.49 -5.60 2.61
N GLN A 206 14.70 -6.42 3.33
CA GLN A 206 13.45 -7.00 2.83
C GLN A 206 12.37 -5.93 2.60
N ILE A 207 12.17 -5.00 3.54
CA ILE A 207 11.26 -3.86 3.39
C ILE A 207 11.67 -3.02 2.17
N THR A 208 12.94 -2.66 2.10
CA THR A 208 13.45 -1.79 1.02
C THR A 208 13.33 -2.45 -0.34
N PHE A 209 13.59 -3.76 -0.42
CA PHE A 209 13.41 -4.54 -1.64
C PHE A 209 11.94 -4.54 -2.11
N ALA A 210 11.01 -4.85 -1.22
CA ALA A 210 9.59 -4.85 -1.53
C ALA A 210 9.10 -3.46 -1.96
N LEU A 211 9.51 -2.42 -1.22
CA LEU A 211 9.18 -1.03 -1.58
C LEU A 211 9.81 -0.60 -2.92
N ASN A 212 11.00 -1.09 -3.26
CA ASN A 212 11.58 -0.84 -4.58
C ASN A 212 10.71 -1.45 -5.70
N ARG A 213 10.18 -2.65 -5.51
CA ARG A 213 9.26 -3.28 -6.47
C ARG A 213 7.96 -2.49 -6.63
N VAL A 214 7.40 -1.98 -5.53
CA VAL A 214 6.21 -1.14 -5.53
C VAL A 214 6.53 0.22 -6.18
N TYR A 215 7.57 0.90 -5.71
CA TYR A 215 7.96 2.23 -6.16
C TYR A 215 8.28 2.29 -7.65
N THR A 216 8.98 1.28 -8.18
CA THR A 216 9.34 1.18 -9.60
C THR A 216 8.24 0.56 -10.46
N GLU A 217 7.13 0.15 -9.85
CA GLU A 217 6.05 -0.59 -10.52
C GLU A 217 6.56 -1.76 -11.39
N TRP A 218 7.58 -2.44 -10.88
CA TRP A 218 8.42 -3.38 -11.63
C TRP A 218 7.66 -4.41 -12.45
N TYR A 219 6.59 -4.98 -11.88
CA TYR A 219 5.75 -5.96 -12.57
C TYR A 219 4.61 -5.30 -13.33
N ARG A 220 4.01 -4.23 -12.79
CA ARG A 220 2.93 -3.50 -13.44
C ARG A 220 3.38 -2.88 -14.76
N ASN A 221 4.59 -2.32 -14.83
CA ASN A 221 5.20 -1.81 -16.07
C ASN A 221 5.39 -2.90 -17.14
N LYS A 222 5.33 -4.18 -16.76
CA LYS A 222 5.40 -5.34 -17.66
C LYS A 222 4.03 -5.95 -17.96
N GLY A 223 2.94 -5.29 -17.52
CA GLY A 223 1.56 -5.74 -17.76
C GLY A 223 1.02 -6.76 -16.77
N TYR A 224 1.73 -7.05 -15.67
CA TYR A 224 1.26 -7.95 -14.64
C TYR A 224 0.35 -7.24 -13.62
N SER A 225 -0.57 -8.00 -13.03
CA SER A 225 -1.55 -7.51 -12.04
C SER A 225 -1.11 -7.66 -10.58
N PHE A 226 0.19 -7.87 -10.31
CA PHE A 226 0.77 -8.04 -8.97
C PHE A 226 2.00 -7.15 -8.80
N GLN A 227 2.40 -6.91 -7.53
CA GLN A 227 3.57 -6.10 -7.22
C GLN A 227 4.83 -6.93 -7.01
N ILE A 228 4.68 -8.18 -6.55
CA ILE A 228 5.81 -9.04 -6.18
C ILE A 228 5.44 -10.51 -6.37
N THR A 229 6.45 -11.40 -6.48
CA THR A 229 6.25 -12.84 -6.53
C THR A 229 6.75 -13.50 -5.24
N ASN A 230 6.29 -14.71 -4.95
CA ASN A 230 6.87 -15.53 -3.89
C ASN A 230 8.01 -16.44 -4.39
N SER A 231 8.42 -16.27 -5.63
CA SER A 231 9.52 -17.03 -6.22
C SER A 231 10.87 -16.43 -5.83
N THR A 232 11.68 -17.20 -5.08
CA THR A 232 13.02 -16.78 -4.66
C THR A 232 13.99 -16.54 -5.83
N ALA A 233 13.67 -17.03 -7.03
CA ALA A 233 14.41 -16.72 -8.24
C ALA A 233 14.20 -15.27 -8.73
N TYR A 234 13.13 -14.62 -8.31
CA TYR A 234 12.77 -13.29 -8.73
C TYR A 234 12.67 -12.30 -7.58
N ASP A 235 12.03 -12.69 -6.46
CA ASP A 235 11.74 -11.80 -5.34
C ASP A 235 11.97 -12.49 -3.98
N GLN A 236 10.99 -12.52 -3.10
CA GLN A 236 11.10 -12.89 -1.70
C GLN A 236 10.29 -14.15 -1.38
N TYR A 237 10.71 -14.89 -0.35
CA TYR A 237 10.06 -16.14 0.03
C TYR A 237 8.84 -15.91 0.91
N TYR A 238 7.73 -15.55 0.29
CA TYR A 238 6.44 -15.47 0.96
C TYR A 238 5.78 -16.86 1.01
N VAL A 239 5.32 -17.27 2.19
CA VAL A 239 4.65 -18.56 2.43
C VAL A 239 3.21 -18.31 2.86
N ARG A 240 2.23 -18.61 1.99
CA ARG A 240 0.81 -18.42 2.30
C ARG A 240 0.42 -19.23 3.54
N GLY A 241 -0.17 -18.56 4.56
CA GLY A 241 -0.59 -19.19 5.81
C GLY A 241 0.57 -19.60 6.74
N GLY A 242 1.82 -19.23 6.40
CA GLY A 242 2.99 -19.51 7.23
C GLY A 242 2.95 -18.78 8.58
N ASN A 243 3.54 -19.41 9.60
CA ASN A 243 3.67 -18.83 10.93
C ASN A 243 4.63 -17.63 10.93
N VAL A 244 4.49 -16.76 11.93
CA VAL A 244 5.43 -15.65 12.16
C VAL A 244 6.03 -15.75 13.56
N PHE A 245 7.27 -15.27 13.74
CA PHE A 245 7.91 -15.23 15.06
C PHE A 245 7.62 -13.91 15.77
N GLU A 246 7.32 -13.99 17.06
CA GLU A 246 6.92 -12.84 17.86
C GLU A 246 7.98 -11.73 17.88
N ASN A 247 9.27 -12.07 18.04
CA ASN A 247 10.37 -11.10 18.02
C ASN A 247 10.56 -10.45 16.64
N ILE A 248 10.46 -11.21 15.55
CA ILE A 248 10.47 -10.69 14.17
C ILE A 248 9.27 -9.76 13.98
N SER A 249 8.08 -10.18 14.39
CA SER A 249 6.87 -9.36 14.33
C SER A 249 7.05 -8.00 15.03
N LYS A 250 7.61 -7.99 16.25
CA LYS A 250 7.90 -6.76 17.01
C LYS A 250 8.90 -5.84 16.29
N ILE A 251 9.94 -6.40 15.67
CA ILE A 251 10.91 -5.61 14.89
C ILE A 251 10.22 -5.00 13.67
N VAL A 252 9.50 -5.80 12.89
CA VAL A 252 8.77 -5.30 11.70
C VAL A 252 7.81 -4.18 12.08
N ASP A 253 7.00 -4.36 13.14
CA ASP A 253 6.06 -3.33 13.63
C ASP A 253 6.76 -2.01 13.97
N ALA A 254 8.00 -2.07 14.46
CA ALA A 254 8.77 -0.88 14.81
C ALA A 254 9.33 -0.12 13.59
N ILE A 255 9.69 -0.84 12.52
CA ILE A 255 10.50 -0.29 11.43
C ILE A 255 9.87 -0.38 10.02
N PHE A 256 8.66 -0.92 9.86
CA PHE A 256 8.05 -1.24 8.56
C PHE A 256 7.92 -0.05 7.58
N ASN A 257 7.97 1.18 8.07
CA ASN A 257 7.92 2.39 7.25
C ASN A 257 9.28 3.09 7.13
N GLU A 258 10.36 2.38 7.44
CA GLU A 258 11.72 2.82 7.24
C GLU A 258 12.37 2.01 6.11
N TYR A 259 13.08 2.68 5.23
CA TYR A 259 13.70 2.06 4.08
C TYR A 259 15.08 2.65 3.79
N PHE A 260 15.93 1.88 3.14
CA PHE A 260 17.30 2.26 2.81
C PHE A 260 17.35 2.96 1.45
N SER A 261 18.01 4.12 1.37
CA SER A 261 18.05 4.96 0.18
C SER A 261 19.36 5.73 0.10
N LEU A 262 19.73 6.16 -1.09
CA LEU A 262 20.79 7.15 -1.26
C LEU A 262 20.46 8.44 -0.50
N VAL A 263 21.48 9.14 0.03
CA VAL A 263 21.30 10.39 0.78
C VAL A 263 20.45 11.40 0.00
N ASN A 264 20.72 11.54 -1.29
CA ASN A 264 20.12 12.54 -2.17
C ASN A 264 19.00 11.95 -3.07
N SER A 265 18.40 10.84 -2.71
CA SER A 265 17.27 10.22 -3.45
C SER A 265 16.16 9.83 -2.51
N VAL A 266 14.92 9.93 -2.92
CA VAL A 266 13.77 9.38 -2.19
C VAL A 266 13.53 7.90 -2.54
N ALA A 267 14.06 7.43 -3.67
CA ALA A 267 13.81 6.08 -4.15
C ALA A 267 14.35 5.00 -3.19
N PRO A 268 13.58 3.96 -2.86
CA PRO A 268 14.08 2.80 -2.15
C PRO A 268 15.21 2.15 -2.93
N TYR A 269 16.35 1.93 -2.29
CA TYR A 269 17.49 1.28 -2.92
C TYR A 269 17.15 -0.16 -3.29
N PHE A 270 17.68 -0.68 -4.40
CA PHE A 270 17.49 -2.08 -4.74
C PHE A 270 18.40 -2.96 -3.86
N THR A 271 17.88 -3.41 -2.73
CA THR A 271 18.60 -4.19 -1.73
C THR A 271 18.61 -5.67 -2.06
N GLN A 272 19.43 -6.09 -3.00
CA GLN A 272 19.65 -7.51 -3.28
C GLN A 272 20.33 -8.20 -2.09
N TYR A 273 19.90 -9.41 -1.74
CA TYR A 273 20.49 -10.21 -0.67
C TYR A 273 20.44 -11.71 -0.99
N CYS A 274 21.26 -12.51 -0.34
CA CYS A 274 21.34 -13.96 -0.47
C CYS A 274 21.89 -14.58 0.82
N ASN A 275 21.90 -15.91 0.95
CA ASN A 275 22.36 -16.54 2.18
C ASN A 275 23.86 -16.27 2.49
N GLY A 276 24.69 -16.05 1.47
CA GLY A 276 26.10 -15.69 1.64
C GLY A 276 27.04 -16.88 1.82
N THR A 277 26.52 -18.11 1.95
CA THR A 277 27.31 -19.35 2.09
C THR A 277 27.27 -20.20 0.83
N THR A 278 26.15 -20.82 0.55
CA THR A 278 25.95 -21.64 -0.66
C THR A 278 25.65 -20.82 -1.89
N SER A 279 25.21 -19.57 -1.72
CA SER A 279 25.04 -18.62 -2.79
C SER A 279 25.72 -17.28 -2.46
N LYS A 280 26.37 -16.67 -3.46
CA LYS A 280 27.02 -15.37 -3.34
C LYS A 280 26.34 -14.38 -4.28
N CYS A 281 26.02 -13.21 -3.78
CA CYS A 281 25.44 -12.10 -4.55
C CYS A 281 26.25 -10.80 -4.32
N LYS A 282 25.99 -9.78 -5.12
CA LYS A 282 26.61 -8.46 -4.94
C LYS A 282 25.96 -7.63 -3.82
N GLY A 283 25.05 -8.22 -3.06
CA GLY A 283 24.29 -7.57 -1.99
C GLY A 283 24.61 -8.11 -0.61
N LEU A 284 23.65 -8.00 0.29
CA LEU A 284 23.79 -8.42 1.66
C LEU A 284 23.87 -9.95 1.78
N SER A 285 24.86 -10.42 2.53
CA SER A 285 24.95 -11.82 2.98
C SER A 285 24.15 -11.99 4.26
N GLN A 286 23.10 -12.81 4.25
CA GLN A 286 22.27 -13.07 5.42
C GLN A 286 23.12 -13.60 6.59
N TRP A 287 23.94 -14.63 6.39
CA TRP A 287 24.88 -15.12 7.41
C TRP A 287 25.93 -14.08 7.80
N GLY A 288 26.47 -13.34 6.85
CA GLY A 288 27.43 -12.28 7.15
C GLY A 288 26.87 -11.17 8.06
N THR A 289 25.54 -10.96 8.06
CA THR A 289 24.94 -10.02 9.03
C THR A 289 25.04 -10.53 10.46
N VAL A 290 24.98 -11.86 10.69
CA VAL A 290 25.15 -12.48 12.00
C VAL A 290 26.56 -12.21 12.53
N ASP A 291 27.57 -12.42 11.68
CA ASP A 291 28.98 -12.19 12.04
C ASP A 291 29.25 -10.72 12.38
N LEU A 292 28.72 -9.80 11.57
CA LEU A 292 28.85 -8.36 11.82
C LEU A 292 28.11 -7.93 13.10
N ALA A 293 26.94 -8.48 13.37
CA ALA A 293 26.20 -8.21 14.59
C ALA A 293 26.91 -8.77 15.84
N LYS A 294 27.52 -9.97 15.76
CA LYS A 294 28.39 -10.53 16.80
C LYS A 294 29.60 -9.63 17.09
N GLN A 295 30.09 -8.87 16.08
CA GLN A 295 31.15 -7.86 16.23
C GLN A 295 30.64 -6.52 16.78
N GLY A 296 29.37 -6.40 17.16
CA GLY A 296 28.76 -5.19 17.73
C GLY A 296 28.27 -4.17 16.71
N LYS A 297 28.30 -4.47 15.41
CA LYS A 297 27.76 -3.58 14.37
C LYS A 297 26.26 -3.39 14.49
N LYS A 298 25.80 -2.16 14.32
CA LYS A 298 24.38 -1.81 14.26
C LYS A 298 23.79 -2.08 12.88
N ALA A 299 22.47 -2.21 12.79
CA ALA A 299 21.78 -2.56 11.53
C ALA A 299 22.15 -1.62 10.38
N LEU A 300 22.22 -0.31 10.62
CA LEU A 300 22.63 0.65 9.59
C LEU A 300 24.08 0.42 9.14
N GLU A 301 25.01 0.17 10.05
CA GLU A 301 26.42 -0.10 9.71
C GLU A 301 26.55 -1.41 8.93
N ILE A 302 25.72 -2.41 9.26
CA ILE A 302 25.65 -3.69 8.51
C ILE A 302 25.14 -3.43 7.09
N LEU A 303 24.08 -2.66 6.91
CA LEU A 303 23.58 -2.29 5.60
C LEU A 303 24.62 -1.51 4.79
N GLN A 304 25.29 -0.54 5.41
CA GLN A 304 26.32 0.27 4.77
C GLN A 304 27.56 -0.54 4.40
N TYR A 305 27.90 -1.56 5.16
CA TYR A 305 28.98 -2.50 4.82
C TYR A 305 28.72 -3.20 3.47
N TYR A 306 27.48 -3.63 3.20
CA TYR A 306 27.16 -4.34 1.96
C TYR A 306 26.81 -3.42 0.79
N TYR A 307 26.17 -2.28 1.05
CA TYR A 307 25.59 -1.44 0.00
C TYR A 307 26.28 -0.09 -0.17
N GLY A 308 27.21 0.26 0.73
CA GLY A 308 27.98 1.52 0.69
C GLY A 308 27.47 2.57 1.69
N THR A 309 28.40 3.43 2.14
CA THR A 309 28.18 4.44 3.19
C THR A 309 27.46 5.70 2.70
N ASP A 310 27.21 5.82 1.40
CA ASP A 310 26.48 6.90 0.75
C ASP A 310 24.94 6.74 0.89
N LYS A 311 24.49 5.80 1.69
CA LYS A 311 23.07 5.46 1.90
C LYS A 311 22.69 5.56 3.36
N ILE A 312 21.43 5.91 3.60
CA ILE A 312 20.85 6.10 4.93
C ILE A 312 19.49 5.45 5.03
N LEU A 313 19.02 5.24 6.26
CA LEU A 313 17.63 4.89 6.52
C LEU A 313 16.77 6.16 6.45
N LYS A 314 15.73 6.10 5.63
CA LYS A 314 14.70 7.12 5.51
C LYS A 314 13.38 6.58 6.03
N ARG A 315 12.51 7.49 6.41
CA ARG A 315 11.18 7.17 6.92
C ARG A 315 10.13 7.86 6.08
N THR A 316 9.12 7.13 5.63
CA THR A 316 7.94 7.73 5.04
C THR A 316 6.78 7.74 6.04
N PRO A 317 6.09 8.88 6.23
CA PRO A 317 4.86 8.95 7.00
C PRO A 317 3.65 8.48 6.19
N VAL A 318 3.77 8.37 4.87
CA VAL A 318 2.65 8.10 3.97
C VAL A 318 2.37 6.60 3.90
N ILE A 319 1.15 6.21 4.27
CA ILE A 319 0.63 4.85 4.12
C ILE A 319 -0.65 4.93 3.29
N ALA A 320 -0.61 4.32 2.10
CA ALA A 320 -1.76 4.33 1.21
C ALA A 320 -2.86 3.39 1.72
N GLY A 321 -4.10 3.84 1.68
CA GLY A 321 -5.28 3.03 2.02
C GLY A 321 -5.77 3.17 3.46
N LEU A 322 -5.05 3.84 4.35
CA LEU A 322 -5.50 4.06 5.72
C LEU A 322 -6.32 5.35 5.86
N VAL A 323 -7.34 5.28 6.71
CA VAL A 323 -8.28 6.40 6.96
C VAL A 323 -7.54 7.62 7.52
N GLU A 324 -6.45 7.42 8.27
CA GLU A 324 -5.60 8.49 8.79
C GLU A 324 -4.14 8.05 8.94
N SER A 325 -3.25 8.95 8.55
CA SER A 325 -1.82 8.78 8.80
C SER A 325 -1.49 8.92 10.29
N TYR A 326 -0.48 8.21 10.76
CA TYR A 326 0.03 8.37 12.13
C TYR A 326 0.45 9.83 12.37
N PRO A 327 0.03 10.45 13.50
CA PRO A 327 0.19 11.90 13.73
C PRO A 327 1.64 12.36 13.96
N GLY A 328 2.63 11.50 13.75
CA GLY A 328 4.06 11.83 13.89
C GLY A 328 4.59 11.72 15.32
N SER A 329 3.73 11.79 16.33
CA SER A 329 4.08 11.65 17.76
C SER A 329 3.21 10.59 18.44
N ALA A 330 3.81 9.83 19.36
CA ALA A 330 3.10 8.80 20.10
C ALA A 330 2.07 9.42 21.08
N LEU A 331 0.86 8.83 21.11
CA LEU A 331 -0.17 9.19 22.06
C LEU A 331 -0.03 8.36 23.34
N ARG A 332 -0.05 9.02 24.48
CA ARG A 332 0.14 8.41 25.80
C ARG A 332 -0.61 9.22 26.87
N VAL A 333 -0.64 8.72 28.10
CA VAL A 333 -1.26 9.44 29.22
C VAL A 333 -0.81 10.90 29.23
N GLY A 334 -1.79 11.80 29.26
CA GLY A 334 -1.62 13.24 29.19
C GLY A 334 -1.76 13.86 27.80
N SER A 335 -1.75 13.07 26.71
CA SER A 335 -2.04 13.59 25.36
C SER A 335 -3.48 14.10 25.27
N ARG A 336 -3.67 15.25 24.59
CA ARG A 336 -4.99 15.90 24.43
C ARG A 336 -5.08 16.49 23.04
N ASN A 337 -5.80 15.83 22.14
CA ASN A 337 -6.03 16.29 20.76
C ASN A 337 -7.05 15.40 20.04
N SER A 338 -7.42 15.78 18.82
CA SER A 338 -8.33 15.03 17.96
C SER A 338 -7.86 13.59 17.66
N ASN A 339 -6.55 13.34 17.58
CA ASN A 339 -6.04 12.00 17.35
C ASN A 339 -6.34 11.06 18.53
N VAL A 340 -6.42 11.58 19.75
CA VAL A 340 -6.87 10.79 20.91
C VAL A 340 -8.36 10.46 20.78
N THR A 341 -9.19 11.40 20.33
CA THR A 341 -10.60 11.12 20.04
C THR A 341 -10.77 10.00 19.04
N ILE A 342 -9.98 10.02 17.96
CA ILE A 342 -9.99 8.99 16.91
C ILE A 342 -9.70 7.61 17.49
N ILE A 343 -8.59 7.45 18.23
CA ILE A 343 -8.25 6.13 18.78
C ILE A 343 -9.26 5.66 19.84
N GLN A 344 -9.86 6.56 20.62
CA GLN A 344 -10.93 6.21 21.55
C GLN A 344 -12.17 5.68 20.81
N GLN A 345 -12.56 6.30 19.69
CA GLN A 345 -13.66 5.85 18.85
C GLN A 345 -13.35 4.50 18.20
N GLN A 346 -12.14 4.35 17.64
CA GLN A 346 -11.70 3.10 17.03
C GLN A 346 -11.67 1.97 18.05
N LEU A 347 -11.11 2.18 19.26
CA LEU A 347 -11.12 1.20 20.34
C LEU A 347 -12.55 0.79 20.73
N ASN A 348 -13.47 1.75 20.85
CA ASN A 348 -14.86 1.48 21.18
C ASN A 348 -15.59 0.71 20.08
N ARG A 349 -15.26 0.95 18.82
CA ARG A 349 -15.82 0.16 17.71
C ARG A 349 -15.27 -1.26 17.71
N VAL A 350 -13.96 -1.42 17.84
CA VAL A 350 -13.30 -2.72 17.90
C VAL A 350 -13.76 -3.53 19.11
N SER A 351 -13.99 -2.91 20.25
CA SER A 351 -14.46 -3.57 21.48
C SER A 351 -15.81 -4.27 21.34
N ARG A 352 -16.65 -3.89 20.35
CA ARG A 352 -17.93 -4.60 20.06
C ARG A 352 -17.67 -6.00 19.54
N ASN A 353 -16.62 -6.18 18.76
CA ASN A 353 -16.22 -7.46 18.16
C ASN A 353 -15.21 -8.23 19.02
N TYR A 354 -14.44 -7.49 19.84
CA TYR A 354 -13.45 -7.99 20.78
C TYR A 354 -13.79 -7.55 22.19
N PRO A 355 -14.74 -8.20 22.90
CA PRO A 355 -15.24 -7.75 24.20
C PRO A 355 -14.19 -7.70 25.31
N ALA A 356 -13.05 -8.38 25.16
CA ALA A 356 -11.92 -8.29 26.07
C ALA A 356 -11.34 -6.88 26.15
N ILE A 357 -11.52 -6.05 25.11
CA ILE A 357 -11.04 -4.66 25.06
C ILE A 357 -12.06 -3.75 25.75
N PRO A 358 -11.72 -3.11 26.89
CA PRO A 358 -12.63 -2.23 27.58
C PRO A 358 -13.03 -1.02 26.75
N LYS A 359 -14.29 -0.60 26.80
CA LYS A 359 -14.73 0.65 26.18
C LYS A 359 -14.15 1.86 26.92
N VAL A 360 -13.81 2.89 26.19
CA VAL A 360 -13.38 4.19 26.70
C VAL A 360 -14.59 5.12 26.77
N ASN A 361 -14.92 5.61 27.97
CA ASN A 361 -16.03 6.53 28.17
C ASN A 361 -15.67 7.55 29.26
N PRO A 362 -15.74 8.86 28.99
CA PRO A 362 -16.20 9.48 27.72
C PRO A 362 -15.15 9.39 26.61
N VAL A 363 -15.59 9.57 25.37
CA VAL A 363 -14.74 9.85 24.21
C VAL A 363 -14.50 11.36 24.19
N ASP A 364 -13.45 11.81 24.81
CA ASP A 364 -13.21 13.22 25.16
C ASP A 364 -11.92 13.82 24.56
N GLY A 365 -11.15 13.00 23.82
CA GLY A 365 -9.87 13.43 23.27
C GLY A 365 -8.76 13.58 24.32
N ILE A 366 -8.97 13.05 25.55
CA ILE A 366 -7.99 13.04 26.63
C ILE A 366 -7.49 11.61 26.84
N PHE A 367 -6.21 11.39 26.64
CA PHE A 367 -5.59 10.11 26.88
C PHE A 367 -5.38 9.89 28.40
N GLY A 368 -6.43 9.43 29.06
CA GLY A 368 -6.42 9.11 30.48
C GLY A 368 -6.04 7.64 30.74
N ARG A 369 -6.07 7.24 32.02
CA ARG A 369 -5.78 5.85 32.43
C ARG A 369 -6.73 4.82 31.81
N GLN A 370 -7.98 5.19 31.57
CA GLN A 370 -8.96 4.32 30.94
C GLN A 370 -8.57 4.04 29.47
N THR A 371 -8.17 5.06 28.73
CA THR A 371 -7.65 4.93 27.37
C THR A 371 -6.39 4.09 27.35
N GLU A 372 -5.44 4.33 28.30
CA GLU A 372 -4.22 3.53 28.43
C GLU A 372 -4.52 2.05 28.66
N ASN A 373 -5.45 1.73 29.55
CA ASN A 373 -5.84 0.34 29.84
C ASN A 373 -6.44 -0.33 28.60
N SER A 374 -7.34 0.36 27.90
CA SER A 374 -7.94 -0.15 26.66
C SER A 374 -6.87 -0.41 25.57
N VAL A 375 -5.89 0.49 25.44
CA VAL A 375 -4.74 0.33 24.53
C VAL A 375 -3.90 -0.88 24.93
N LYS A 376 -3.57 -1.06 26.21
CA LYS A 376 -2.80 -2.22 26.70
C LYS A 376 -3.50 -3.55 26.40
N ILE A 377 -4.82 -3.60 26.59
CA ILE A 377 -5.59 -4.81 26.27
C ILE A 377 -5.62 -5.02 24.75
N PHE A 378 -5.86 -3.97 23.95
CA PHE A 378 -5.76 -4.06 22.50
C PHE A 378 -4.39 -4.59 22.03
N GLN A 379 -3.32 -4.03 22.55
CA GLN A 379 -1.94 -4.48 22.26
C GLN A 379 -1.74 -5.96 22.59
N ARG A 380 -2.26 -6.42 23.74
CA ARG A 380 -2.19 -7.83 24.15
C ARG A 380 -2.97 -8.72 23.21
N VAL A 381 -4.20 -8.34 22.86
CA VAL A 381 -5.07 -9.10 21.94
C VAL A 381 -4.40 -9.29 20.58
N PHE A 382 -3.78 -8.24 20.06
CA PHE A 382 -3.20 -8.25 18.71
C PHE A 382 -1.66 -8.45 18.66
N ASN A 383 -1.08 -9.01 19.72
CA ASN A 383 0.33 -9.40 19.81
C ASN A 383 1.34 -8.25 19.57
N LEU A 384 0.98 -7.04 20.00
CA LEU A 384 1.86 -5.87 19.99
C LEU A 384 2.64 -5.76 21.30
N VAL A 385 3.62 -4.87 21.35
CA VAL A 385 4.28 -4.49 22.61
C VAL A 385 3.26 -3.85 23.53
N VAL A 386 3.09 -4.42 24.75
CA VAL A 386 2.08 -3.98 25.74
C VAL A 386 2.66 -2.86 26.61
N ASP A 387 2.77 -1.66 26.06
CA ASP A 387 3.30 -0.47 26.75
C ASP A 387 2.21 0.58 27.10
N GLY A 388 1.01 0.42 26.54
CA GLY A 388 -0.09 1.38 26.71
C GLY A 388 0.11 2.67 25.91
N ILE A 389 1.06 2.71 24.97
CA ILE A 389 1.36 3.85 24.14
C ILE A 389 0.84 3.58 22.72
N VAL A 390 0.12 4.52 22.13
CA VAL A 390 -0.25 4.43 20.72
C VAL A 390 0.89 5.03 19.91
N GLY A 391 1.93 4.21 19.72
CA GLY A 391 2.97 4.43 18.74
C GLY A 391 2.50 4.00 17.36
N ARG A 392 3.41 4.03 16.38
CA ARG A 392 3.12 3.69 14.98
C ARG A 392 2.46 2.32 14.81
N ALA A 393 3.07 1.28 15.37
CA ALA A 393 2.56 -0.09 15.27
C ALA A 393 1.14 -0.21 15.82
N THR A 394 0.88 0.37 16.99
CA THR A 394 -0.45 0.34 17.63
C THR A 394 -1.46 1.15 16.80
N TRP A 395 -1.09 2.34 16.30
CA TRP A 395 -1.95 3.16 15.45
C TRP A 395 -2.42 2.40 14.21
N TYR A 396 -1.48 1.86 13.44
CA TYR A 396 -1.80 1.20 12.18
C TYR A 396 -2.50 -0.15 12.38
N LYS A 397 -2.17 -0.90 13.43
CA LYS A 397 -2.91 -2.13 13.74
C LYS A 397 -4.34 -1.81 14.17
N LEU A 398 -4.54 -0.76 14.99
CA LEU A 398 -5.87 -0.33 15.41
C LEU A 398 -6.71 0.15 14.21
N SER A 399 -6.16 0.98 13.35
CA SER A 399 -6.82 1.44 12.13
C SER A 399 -7.19 0.28 11.20
N ALA A 400 -6.31 -0.70 11.05
CA ALA A 400 -6.56 -1.88 10.22
C ALA A 400 -7.67 -2.77 10.78
N ILE A 401 -7.66 -3.07 12.08
CA ILE A 401 -8.74 -3.86 12.72
C ILE A 401 -10.05 -3.08 12.72
N TYR A 402 -9.99 -1.76 12.95
CA TYR A 402 -11.15 -0.90 12.84
C TYR A 402 -11.78 -0.98 11.44
N THR A 403 -10.98 -0.92 10.39
CA THR A 403 -11.44 -1.09 9.00
C THR A 403 -12.07 -2.47 8.79
N ALA A 404 -11.43 -3.54 9.25
CA ALA A 404 -11.97 -4.89 9.14
C ALA A 404 -13.33 -5.04 9.85
N VAL A 405 -13.46 -4.59 11.11
CA VAL A 405 -14.72 -4.69 11.87
C VAL A 405 -15.83 -3.77 11.33
N THR A 406 -15.50 -2.71 10.61
CA THR A 406 -16.50 -1.84 9.98
C THR A 406 -17.02 -2.39 8.66
N LYS A 407 -16.23 -3.22 7.97
CA LYS A 407 -16.58 -3.83 6.68
C LYS A 407 -17.33 -5.17 6.80
N LEU A 408 -17.59 -5.68 7.99
CA LEU A 408 -18.25 -6.97 8.20
C LEU A 408 -19.60 -7.14 7.46
N GLY A 409 -20.32 -6.05 7.22
CA GLY A 409 -21.58 -6.08 6.46
C GLY A 409 -21.38 -6.13 4.93
N GLU A 410 -20.15 -5.98 4.45
CA GLU A 410 -19.82 -6.00 3.02
C GLU A 410 -19.17 -7.33 2.59
N LEU A 411 -18.75 -8.17 3.56
CA LEU A 411 -18.02 -9.43 3.34
C LEU A 411 -18.91 -10.63 2.98
N ASP A 412 -20.24 -10.50 3.04
CA ASP A 412 -21.20 -11.54 2.64
C ASP A 412 -21.35 -11.71 1.11
N GLN A 413 -20.56 -11.00 0.31
CA GLN A 413 -20.58 -11.13 -1.14
C GLN A 413 -19.17 -11.41 -1.67
N GLU A 414 -19.02 -12.59 -2.30
CA GLU A 414 -17.94 -13.10 -3.16
C GLU A 414 -16.49 -12.59 -2.92
N PRO A 415 -15.47 -13.45 -2.93
CA PRO A 415 -14.08 -13.02 -2.74
C PRO A 415 -13.70 -12.00 -3.82
N VAL A 416 -13.51 -10.76 -3.40
CA VAL A 416 -13.10 -9.68 -4.29
C VAL A 416 -11.71 -10.03 -4.81
N SER A 417 -11.68 -10.60 -6.00
CA SER A 417 -10.46 -10.84 -6.74
C SER A 417 -9.75 -9.49 -7.00
N SER A 418 -8.56 -9.34 -6.42
CA SER A 418 -7.57 -8.32 -6.75
C SER A 418 -8.09 -6.87 -6.81
N ILE A 419 -8.41 -6.28 -5.66
CA ILE A 419 -8.51 -4.82 -5.57
C ILE A 419 -7.07 -4.28 -5.53
N TYR A 420 -6.70 -3.48 -6.52
CA TYR A 420 -5.44 -2.75 -6.53
C TYR A 420 -5.45 -1.69 -5.42
N ILE A 421 -4.33 -1.51 -4.76
CA ILE A 421 -4.17 -0.57 -3.62
C ILE A 421 -4.50 0.87 -4.02
N ASP A 422 -4.17 1.25 -5.25
CA ASP A 422 -4.49 2.56 -5.82
C ASP A 422 -6.00 2.76 -6.08
N ASP A 423 -6.79 1.66 -6.13
CA ASP A 423 -8.23 1.70 -6.32
C ASP A 423 -9.00 2.12 -5.05
N LEU A 424 -8.36 2.13 -3.87
CA LEU A 424 -9.06 2.20 -2.59
C LEU A 424 -9.32 3.62 -2.06
N LYS A 425 -8.67 4.65 -2.60
CA LYS A 425 -8.85 6.00 -2.03
C LYS A 425 -10.28 6.53 -2.22
N TYR A 426 -10.89 6.24 -3.38
CA TYR A 426 -12.26 6.66 -3.73
C TYR A 426 -12.98 5.66 -4.66
N ALA A 427 -12.46 4.45 -4.85
CA ALA A 427 -12.96 3.48 -5.84
C ALA A 427 -14.39 2.97 -5.56
N ASP A 428 -14.78 2.94 -4.28
CA ASP A 428 -16.08 2.47 -3.84
C ASP A 428 -17.13 3.59 -3.77
N PHE A 429 -16.76 4.83 -4.14
CA PHE A 429 -17.68 5.98 -4.15
C PHE A 429 -18.59 5.89 -5.36
N ASN A 430 -19.78 5.36 -5.17
CA ASN A 430 -20.72 5.03 -6.22
C ASN A 430 -22.00 5.88 -6.20
N GLY A 431 -22.11 6.85 -5.29
CA GLY A 431 -23.27 7.71 -5.14
C GLY A 431 -24.53 7.00 -4.60
N VAL A 432 -24.42 5.73 -4.21
CA VAL A 432 -25.55 4.98 -3.65
C VAL A 432 -25.74 5.36 -2.19
N PRO A 433 -26.93 5.85 -1.78
CA PRO A 433 -27.22 6.22 -0.41
C PRO A 433 -27.08 5.06 0.58
N PRO A 434 -26.81 5.35 1.86
CA PRO A 434 -26.81 4.33 2.90
C PRO A 434 -28.21 3.70 3.06
N LYS A 435 -28.27 2.39 3.31
CA LYS A 435 -29.54 1.66 3.54
C LYS A 435 -30.19 2.04 4.88
N THR A 436 -29.37 2.35 5.87
CA THR A 436 -29.80 2.84 7.21
C THR A 436 -29.23 4.21 7.46
N PRO A 437 -29.96 5.14 8.10
CA PRO A 437 -29.42 6.45 8.45
C PRO A 437 -28.18 6.30 9.34
N ILE A 438 -27.17 7.11 9.06
CA ILE A 438 -25.92 7.18 9.83
C ILE A 438 -26.06 8.23 10.91
N GLU A 439 -25.81 7.85 12.15
CA GLU A 439 -25.94 8.70 13.33
C GLU A 439 -24.62 9.42 13.64
N PHE A 440 -24.71 10.53 14.36
CA PHE A 440 -23.56 11.26 14.85
C PHE A 440 -22.62 10.35 15.67
N GLY A 441 -21.33 10.39 15.37
CA GLY A 441 -20.29 9.54 16.00
C GLY A 441 -20.08 8.22 15.30
N GLU A 442 -20.89 7.85 14.30
CA GLU A 442 -20.64 6.65 13.50
C GLU A 442 -19.54 6.87 12.48
N ALA A 443 -18.85 5.75 12.17
CA ALA A 443 -17.78 5.77 11.20
C ALA A 443 -17.96 4.65 10.18
N SER A 444 -17.79 4.99 8.89
CA SER A 444 -17.89 4.03 7.78
C SER A 444 -17.29 4.59 6.49
N SER A 445 -17.08 3.71 5.51
CA SER A 445 -16.74 4.12 4.13
C SER A 445 -17.83 5.02 3.53
N LYS A 446 -19.11 4.80 3.88
CA LYS A 446 -20.22 5.66 3.44
C LYS A 446 -20.16 7.08 4.05
N VAL A 447 -19.72 7.23 5.29
CA VAL A 447 -19.44 8.56 5.87
C VAL A 447 -18.31 9.22 5.08
N LYS A 448 -17.25 8.50 4.77
CA LYS A 448 -16.11 9.02 4.00
C LYS A 448 -16.52 9.45 2.60
N GLU A 449 -17.32 8.65 1.92
CA GLU A 449 -17.90 8.97 0.63
C GLU A 449 -18.78 10.22 0.69
N PHE A 450 -19.66 10.30 1.69
CA PHE A 450 -20.50 11.48 1.92
C PHE A 450 -19.66 12.73 2.20
N GLN A 451 -18.65 12.63 3.07
CA GLN A 451 -17.73 13.70 3.39
C GLN A 451 -16.97 14.21 2.16
N TYR A 452 -16.60 13.31 1.26
CA TYR A 452 -15.96 13.68 0.00
C TYR A 452 -16.89 14.55 -0.85
N TYR A 453 -18.13 14.10 -1.08
CA TYR A 453 -19.09 14.91 -1.87
C TYR A 453 -19.44 16.24 -1.18
N LEU A 454 -19.65 16.21 0.13
CA LEU A 454 -19.96 17.40 0.91
C LEU A 454 -18.81 18.41 0.85
N ARG A 455 -17.56 17.97 0.93
CA ARG A 455 -16.38 18.82 0.84
C ARG A 455 -16.26 19.50 -0.52
N GLU A 456 -16.45 18.74 -1.61
CA GLU A 456 -16.40 19.29 -2.97
C GLU A 456 -17.49 20.35 -3.18
N VAL A 457 -18.69 20.09 -2.66
CA VAL A 457 -19.78 21.08 -2.68
C VAL A 457 -19.43 22.28 -1.80
N SER A 458 -18.92 22.06 -0.61
CA SER A 458 -18.57 23.12 0.32
C SER A 458 -17.53 24.08 -0.24
N ASP A 459 -16.49 23.54 -0.89
CA ASP A 459 -15.47 24.34 -1.56
C ASP A 459 -16.06 25.18 -2.69
N ALA A 460 -16.99 24.60 -3.48
CA ALA A 460 -17.63 25.30 -4.60
C ALA A 460 -18.58 26.42 -4.16
N TYR A 461 -19.24 26.26 -3.02
CA TYR A 461 -20.23 27.21 -2.50
C TYR A 461 -19.71 28.09 -1.37
N GLY A 462 -18.41 27.98 -1.00
CA GLY A 462 -17.79 28.76 0.08
C GLY A 462 -18.34 28.40 1.47
N LEU A 463 -18.77 27.16 1.67
CA LEU A 463 -19.23 26.66 2.98
C LEU A 463 -18.05 26.17 3.81
N LYS A 464 -18.30 25.86 5.09
CA LYS A 464 -17.29 25.24 5.95
C LYS A 464 -16.76 23.95 5.33
N ILE A 465 -15.44 23.80 5.29
CA ILE A 465 -14.78 22.60 4.78
C ILE A 465 -14.73 21.52 5.86
N ASN A 466 -15.30 20.37 5.59
CA ASN A 466 -15.23 19.19 6.47
C ASN A 466 -14.01 18.31 6.18
N PRO A 467 -13.48 17.58 7.19
CA PRO A 467 -12.47 16.55 6.94
C PRO A 467 -13.08 15.37 6.17
N ILE A 468 -12.24 14.61 5.44
CA ILE A 468 -12.61 13.33 4.82
C ILE A 468 -11.97 12.21 5.65
N ASN A 469 -12.47 12.00 6.85
CA ASN A 469 -11.90 11.05 7.83
C ASN A 469 -12.76 9.78 8.01
N GLY A 470 -13.93 9.74 7.38
CA GLY A 470 -14.85 8.61 7.48
C GLY A 470 -15.64 8.54 8.80
N ILE A 471 -15.58 9.59 9.63
CA ILE A 471 -16.27 9.67 10.92
C ILE A 471 -17.30 10.79 10.84
N TYR A 472 -18.55 10.51 11.17
CA TYR A 472 -19.55 11.57 11.30
C TYR A 472 -19.30 12.37 12.59
N ASP A 473 -18.32 13.27 12.51
CA ASP A 473 -17.83 14.11 13.59
C ASP A 473 -18.52 15.48 13.66
N LYS A 474 -18.09 16.31 14.62
CA LYS A 474 -18.61 17.64 14.82
C LYS A 474 -18.42 18.56 13.60
N ASP A 475 -17.25 18.48 12.96
CA ASP A 475 -16.95 19.32 11.80
C ASP A 475 -17.83 18.93 10.60
N THR A 476 -18.01 17.63 10.36
CA THR A 476 -18.95 17.12 9.35
C THR A 476 -20.38 17.58 9.63
N LYS A 477 -20.82 17.49 10.90
CA LYS A 477 -22.16 17.95 11.32
C LYS A 477 -22.35 19.44 11.08
N GLU A 478 -21.40 20.27 11.44
CA GLU A 478 -21.46 21.72 11.21
C GLU A 478 -21.55 22.04 9.71
N THR A 479 -20.77 21.35 8.88
CA THR A 479 -20.83 21.50 7.41
C THR A 479 -22.19 21.04 6.86
N ILE A 480 -22.77 19.95 7.36
CA ILE A 480 -24.12 19.50 6.99
C ILE A 480 -25.16 20.59 7.31
N LEU A 481 -25.07 21.21 8.47
CA LEU A 481 -26.01 22.28 8.86
C LEU A 481 -25.89 23.49 7.95
N GLU A 482 -24.69 23.88 7.54
CA GLU A 482 -24.49 24.96 6.55
C GLU A 482 -25.05 24.55 5.17
N PHE A 483 -24.81 23.31 4.71
CA PHE A 483 -25.37 22.79 3.47
C PHE A 483 -26.91 22.80 3.50
N ILE A 484 -27.52 22.29 4.57
CA ILE A 484 -28.98 22.28 4.76
C ILE A 484 -29.55 23.70 4.69
N LYS A 485 -28.87 24.68 5.31
CA LYS A 485 -29.26 26.09 5.30
C LYS A 485 -29.14 26.68 3.89
N GLU A 486 -28.04 26.46 3.20
CA GLU A 486 -27.77 26.99 1.86
C GLU A 486 -28.80 26.48 0.85
N PHE A 487 -29.06 25.17 0.87
CA PHE A 487 -29.98 24.53 -0.06
C PHE A 487 -31.44 24.46 0.43
N LYS A 488 -31.74 25.12 1.56
CA LYS A 488 -33.11 25.24 2.16
C LYS A 488 -33.79 23.87 2.36
N LEU A 489 -33.02 22.90 2.81
CA LEU A 489 -33.50 21.54 3.07
C LEU A 489 -34.17 21.45 4.47
N PRO A 490 -35.05 20.46 4.71
CA PRO A 490 -35.53 20.16 6.04
C PRO A 490 -34.37 19.86 7.00
N LYS A 491 -34.45 20.41 8.22
CA LYS A 491 -33.41 20.21 9.22
C LYS A 491 -33.43 18.78 9.75
N ASP A 492 -32.64 17.92 9.17
CA ASP A 492 -32.33 16.58 9.66
C ASP A 492 -30.80 16.46 9.76
N GLU A 493 -30.33 16.02 10.94
CA GLU A 493 -28.89 15.94 11.20
C GLU A 493 -28.33 14.55 10.93
N LYS A 494 -29.17 13.57 10.54
CA LYS A 494 -28.75 12.23 10.18
C LYS A 494 -28.35 12.16 8.72
N ILE A 495 -27.28 11.43 8.41
CA ILE A 495 -26.94 11.15 7.02
C ILE A 495 -27.84 10.02 6.55
N ASP A 496 -29.09 10.38 6.23
CA ASP A 496 -30.05 9.46 5.65
C ASP A 496 -29.95 9.43 4.12
N SER A 497 -30.76 8.59 3.51
CA SER A 497 -30.81 8.46 2.05
C SER A 497 -31.17 9.77 1.33
N LYS A 498 -31.98 10.65 1.96
CA LYS A 498 -32.40 11.90 1.34
C LYS A 498 -31.29 12.94 1.38
N LEU A 499 -30.66 13.14 2.55
CA LEU A 499 -29.55 14.06 2.71
C LEU A 499 -28.35 13.63 1.84
N PHE A 500 -28.00 12.34 1.87
CA PHE A 500 -26.95 11.79 1.05
C PHE A 500 -27.16 12.10 -0.44
N LYS A 501 -28.39 11.80 -0.93
CA LYS A 501 -28.74 12.06 -2.31
C LYS A 501 -28.71 13.56 -2.64
N SER A 502 -29.19 14.42 -1.76
CA SER A 502 -29.16 15.88 -1.97
C SER A 502 -27.73 16.40 -2.13
N VAL A 503 -26.80 15.96 -1.27
CA VAL A 503 -25.39 16.34 -1.38
C VAL A 503 -24.78 15.78 -2.67
N TYR A 504 -25.06 14.51 -2.99
CA TYR A 504 -24.57 13.88 -4.20
C TYR A 504 -25.10 14.54 -5.49
N ASP A 505 -26.40 14.88 -5.53
CA ASP A 505 -27.01 15.54 -6.70
C ASP A 505 -26.38 16.94 -6.93
N VAL A 506 -26.12 17.71 -5.88
CA VAL A 506 -25.42 18.99 -6.01
C VAL A 506 -23.97 18.79 -6.46
N TYR A 507 -23.25 17.87 -5.84
CA TYR A 507 -21.89 17.50 -6.24
C TYR A 507 -21.82 17.10 -7.72
N PHE A 508 -22.75 16.28 -8.17
CA PHE A 508 -22.78 15.76 -9.54
C PHE A 508 -23.07 16.84 -10.59
N ASN A 509 -23.82 17.87 -10.20
CA ASN A 509 -24.19 18.98 -11.07
C ASN A 509 -23.32 20.24 -10.89
N LEU A 510 -22.19 20.12 -10.17
CA LEU A 510 -21.22 21.22 -10.09
C LEU A 510 -20.70 21.54 -11.50
N ASP A 511 -21.18 22.64 -12.09
CA ASP A 511 -20.68 23.17 -13.37
C ASP A 511 -19.32 23.84 -13.15
N ARG A 512 -18.30 23.05 -12.87
CA ARG A 512 -16.91 23.50 -12.85
C ARG A 512 -16.34 23.42 -14.26
N VAL A 513 -15.93 24.55 -14.80
CA VAL A 513 -14.97 24.58 -15.88
C VAL A 513 -13.65 24.16 -15.25
N TYR A 514 -13.25 22.92 -15.52
CA TYR A 514 -11.97 22.42 -15.03
C TYR A 514 -10.83 23.29 -15.56
N SER A 515 -9.96 23.77 -14.67
CA SER A 515 -8.68 24.30 -15.11
C SER A 515 -7.86 23.17 -15.77
N VAL A 516 -6.86 23.53 -16.58
CA VAL A 516 -5.96 22.53 -17.20
C VAL A 516 -5.30 21.67 -16.10
N GLU A 517 -4.96 22.27 -14.98
CA GLU A 517 -4.40 21.57 -13.82
C GLU A 517 -5.40 20.58 -13.21
N ASP A 518 -6.65 21.01 -13.01
CA ASP A 518 -7.71 20.12 -12.51
C ASP A 518 -7.94 18.91 -13.41
N LEU A 519 -7.90 19.10 -14.74
CA LEU A 519 -8.08 18.01 -15.70
C LEU A 519 -6.89 17.05 -15.74
N THR A 520 -5.66 17.55 -15.58
CA THR A 520 -4.43 16.80 -15.86
C THR A 520 -3.89 16.05 -14.65
N ASN A 521 -4.22 16.44 -13.42
CA ASN A 521 -3.77 15.75 -12.23
C ASN A 521 -4.36 14.33 -12.15
N TYR A 522 -3.47 13.33 -12.03
CA TYR A 522 -3.90 11.95 -11.84
C TYR A 522 -4.64 11.80 -10.50
N PRO A 523 -5.81 11.12 -10.46
CA PRO A 523 -6.60 11.01 -9.24
C PRO A 523 -5.95 10.22 -8.11
N GLY A 524 -4.83 9.53 -8.38
CA GLY A 524 -4.11 8.72 -7.40
C GLY A 524 -4.59 7.28 -7.29
N TYR A 525 -5.54 6.85 -8.14
CA TYR A 525 -6.07 5.48 -8.20
C TYR A 525 -6.56 5.13 -9.60
N VAL A 526 -6.70 3.82 -9.88
CA VAL A 526 -7.12 3.32 -11.20
C VAL A 526 -8.62 3.51 -11.42
N LEU A 527 -9.01 4.24 -12.50
CA LEU A 527 -10.41 4.34 -12.90
C LEU A 527 -10.83 3.10 -13.71
N ARG A 528 -11.96 2.51 -13.34
CA ARG A 528 -12.49 1.26 -13.91
C ARG A 528 -14.01 1.19 -13.82
N LYS A 529 -14.59 0.19 -14.49
CA LYS A 529 -16.03 -0.06 -14.45
C LYS A 529 -16.55 -0.16 -13.01
N GLY A 530 -17.67 0.48 -12.74
CA GLY A 530 -18.33 0.55 -11.44
C GLY A 530 -18.01 1.83 -10.65
N ILE A 531 -17.02 2.61 -11.04
CA ILE A 531 -16.71 3.90 -10.40
C ILE A 531 -17.64 4.98 -10.95
N SER A 532 -18.18 5.80 -10.05
CA SER A 532 -18.99 6.97 -10.40
C SER A 532 -18.58 8.16 -9.54
N ASN A 533 -17.83 9.11 -10.13
CA ASN A 533 -17.34 10.29 -9.44
C ASN A 533 -16.79 11.36 -10.38
N ARG A 534 -16.28 12.45 -9.79
CA ARG A 534 -15.69 13.59 -10.51
C ARG A 534 -14.50 13.20 -11.40
N ASP A 535 -13.67 12.25 -10.99
CA ASP A 535 -12.48 11.87 -11.74
C ASP A 535 -12.83 11.10 -13.01
N VAL A 536 -13.91 10.30 -12.98
CA VAL A 536 -14.49 9.70 -14.19
C VAL A 536 -15.01 10.80 -15.14
N ARG A 537 -15.64 11.84 -14.59
CA ARG A 537 -16.11 12.97 -15.40
C ARG A 537 -14.96 13.72 -16.06
N ARG A 538 -13.86 13.97 -15.34
CA ARG A 538 -12.61 14.54 -15.88
C ARG A 538 -12.04 13.69 -17.02
N LEU A 539 -11.96 12.38 -16.81
CA LEU A 539 -11.56 11.41 -17.82
C LEU A 539 -12.42 11.50 -19.07
N GLN A 540 -13.74 11.46 -18.89
CA GLN A 540 -14.71 11.51 -20.00
C GLN A 540 -14.63 12.85 -20.76
N THR A 541 -14.41 13.97 -20.06
CA THR A 541 -14.20 15.28 -20.67
C THR A 541 -13.00 15.28 -21.60
N MET A 542 -11.85 14.73 -21.15
CA MET A 542 -10.67 14.62 -21.99
C MET A 542 -10.89 13.67 -23.18
N LEU A 543 -11.49 12.50 -22.95
CA LEU A 543 -11.76 11.51 -24.01
C LEU A 543 -12.76 12.02 -25.05
N LEU A 544 -13.78 12.79 -24.65
CA LEU A 544 -14.71 13.43 -25.57
C LEU A 544 -13.96 14.38 -26.50
N LYS A 545 -13.12 15.25 -25.97
CA LYS A 545 -12.31 16.17 -26.77
C LYS A 545 -11.34 15.44 -27.70
N ILE A 546 -10.73 14.35 -27.23
CA ILE A 546 -9.84 13.50 -28.04
C ILE A 546 -10.62 12.88 -29.22
N SER A 547 -11.85 12.42 -28.99
CA SER A 547 -12.69 11.80 -30.01
C SER A 547 -13.12 12.77 -31.12
N GLU A 548 -13.11 14.08 -30.87
CA GLU A 548 -13.36 15.10 -31.89
C GLU A 548 -12.28 15.06 -32.98
N LYS A 549 -11.02 14.77 -32.66
CA LYS A 549 -9.88 14.68 -33.58
C LYS A 549 -9.61 13.25 -34.05
N TYR A 550 -9.63 12.29 -33.14
CA TYR A 550 -9.34 10.87 -33.44
C TYR A 550 -10.64 10.08 -33.59
N LYS A 551 -11.14 9.99 -34.85
CA LYS A 551 -12.45 9.40 -35.17
C LYS A 551 -12.53 7.88 -34.90
N GLU A 552 -11.40 7.23 -34.70
CA GLU A 552 -11.31 5.83 -34.25
C GLU A 552 -11.75 5.66 -32.81
N ILE A 553 -11.75 6.73 -32.00
CA ILE A 553 -12.20 6.73 -30.62
C ILE A 553 -13.66 7.18 -30.57
N PRO A 554 -14.60 6.34 -30.12
CA PRO A 554 -16.00 6.67 -30.06
C PRO A 554 -16.31 7.88 -29.16
N GLU A 555 -17.26 8.70 -29.53
CA GLU A 555 -17.78 9.76 -28.67
C GLU A 555 -18.38 9.20 -27.39
N ILE A 556 -18.19 9.92 -26.30
CA ILE A 556 -18.62 9.54 -24.95
C ILE A 556 -19.47 10.65 -24.30
N ASN A 557 -20.47 10.26 -23.51
CA ASN A 557 -21.18 11.20 -22.66
C ASN A 557 -20.34 11.50 -21.41
N VAL A 558 -20.35 12.76 -20.97
CA VAL A 558 -19.68 13.20 -19.76
C VAL A 558 -20.70 13.11 -18.61
N ASP A 559 -20.92 11.89 -18.11
CA ASP A 559 -21.88 11.58 -17.05
C ASP A 559 -21.23 11.26 -15.69
N GLY A 560 -19.91 11.10 -15.67
CA GLY A 560 -19.17 10.75 -14.46
C GLY A 560 -19.30 9.27 -14.06
N ILE A 561 -19.88 8.40 -14.91
CA ILE A 561 -20.12 6.98 -14.62
C ILE A 561 -19.21 6.11 -15.48
N TYR A 562 -18.35 5.32 -14.86
CA TYR A 562 -17.47 4.39 -15.57
C TYR A 562 -18.20 3.06 -15.81
N GLU A 563 -19.03 3.02 -16.84
CA GLU A 563 -19.74 1.82 -17.29
C GLU A 563 -19.16 1.29 -18.61
N GLY A 564 -19.84 0.29 -19.22
CA GLY A 564 -19.37 -0.39 -20.41
C GLY A 564 -19.02 0.56 -21.58
N ARG A 565 -19.71 1.70 -21.73
CA ARG A 565 -19.41 2.70 -22.75
C ARG A 565 -18.07 3.39 -22.48
N THR A 566 -17.82 3.85 -21.25
CA THR A 566 -16.55 4.45 -20.86
C THR A 566 -15.41 3.44 -21.00
N GLN A 567 -15.63 2.20 -20.56
CA GLN A 567 -14.65 1.12 -20.72
C GLN A 567 -14.27 0.89 -22.19
N ASN A 568 -15.24 0.84 -23.09
CA ASN A 568 -14.99 0.64 -24.52
C ASN A 568 -14.20 1.80 -25.14
N VAL A 569 -14.50 3.04 -24.75
CA VAL A 569 -13.76 4.22 -25.22
C VAL A 569 -12.30 4.17 -24.73
N VAL A 570 -12.07 3.77 -23.46
CA VAL A 570 -10.73 3.58 -22.91
C VAL A 570 -9.98 2.46 -23.63
N LEU A 571 -10.63 1.32 -23.87
CA LEU A 571 -10.03 0.21 -24.63
C LEU A 571 -9.62 0.67 -26.05
N ARG A 572 -10.47 1.47 -26.67
CA ARG A 572 -10.20 1.99 -28.02
C ARG A 572 -9.08 3.03 -28.00
N PHE A 573 -9.04 3.90 -26.97
CA PHE A 573 -7.92 4.82 -26.76
C PHE A 573 -6.60 4.03 -26.59
N GLN A 574 -6.60 3.03 -25.72
CA GLN A 574 -5.42 2.19 -25.50
C GLN A 574 -4.94 1.48 -26.78
N GLU A 575 -5.87 1.02 -27.61
CA GLU A 575 -5.55 0.40 -28.90
C GLU A 575 -4.93 1.40 -29.89
N VAL A 576 -5.54 2.56 -30.07
CA VAL A 576 -5.09 3.60 -31.00
C VAL A 576 -3.71 4.12 -30.64
N PHE A 577 -3.42 4.24 -29.33
CA PHE A 577 -2.15 4.75 -28.83
C PHE A 577 -1.15 3.67 -28.39
N GLY A 578 -1.36 2.41 -28.78
CA GLY A 578 -0.42 1.31 -28.54
C GLY A 578 -0.22 0.93 -27.09
N LEU A 579 -1.19 1.22 -26.20
CA LEU A 579 -1.16 0.87 -24.79
C LEU A 579 -1.74 -0.52 -24.54
N ASN A 580 -1.47 -1.10 -23.36
CA ASN A 580 -2.10 -2.35 -22.95
C ASN A 580 -3.62 -2.18 -22.86
N LYS A 581 -4.37 -3.00 -23.61
CA LYS A 581 -5.85 -2.96 -23.67
C LYS A 581 -6.48 -3.56 -22.42
N THR A 582 -6.46 -2.83 -21.32
CA THR A 582 -7.01 -3.26 -20.03
C THR A 582 -8.45 -2.79 -19.82
N GLY A 583 -8.87 -1.74 -20.54
CA GLY A 583 -10.12 -1.04 -20.29
C GLY A 583 -10.17 -0.37 -18.91
N ARG A 584 -9.01 -0.10 -18.32
CA ARG A 584 -8.81 0.61 -17.06
C ARG A 584 -7.89 1.79 -17.29
N VAL A 585 -8.05 2.84 -16.48
CA VAL A 585 -7.21 4.03 -16.58
C VAL A 585 -6.28 4.06 -15.36
N ASP A 586 -5.16 3.39 -15.48
CA ASP A 586 -4.03 3.51 -14.57
C ASP A 586 -3.26 4.81 -14.84
N ILE A 587 -2.22 5.08 -14.06
CA ILE A 587 -1.40 6.29 -14.21
C ILE A 587 -0.80 6.43 -15.62
N ASN A 588 -0.42 5.31 -16.25
CA ASN A 588 0.14 5.33 -17.60
C ASN A 588 -0.94 5.70 -18.64
N THR A 589 -2.10 5.07 -18.56
CA THR A 589 -3.24 5.39 -19.43
C THR A 589 -3.71 6.83 -19.22
N TRP A 590 -3.82 7.27 -17.96
CA TRP A 590 -4.18 8.65 -17.63
C TRP A 590 -3.21 9.66 -18.24
N ARG A 591 -1.90 9.45 -18.01
CA ARG A 591 -0.85 10.32 -18.56
C ARG A 591 -0.90 10.42 -20.08
N ASN A 592 -1.11 9.29 -20.76
CA ASN A 592 -1.25 9.30 -22.24
C ASN A 592 -2.51 10.04 -22.68
N ILE A 593 -3.64 9.88 -21.97
CA ILE A 593 -4.86 10.64 -22.24
C ILE A 593 -4.60 12.16 -22.08
N VAL A 594 -3.95 12.56 -20.98
CA VAL A 594 -3.57 13.94 -20.72
C VAL A 594 -2.64 14.48 -21.82
N LEU A 595 -1.62 13.71 -22.18
CA LEU A 595 -0.68 14.10 -23.24
C LEU A 595 -1.37 14.32 -24.57
N VAL A 596 -2.24 13.39 -24.98
CA VAL A 596 -3.03 13.52 -26.22
C VAL A 596 -3.97 14.71 -26.14
N TYR A 597 -4.68 14.88 -25.02
CA TYR A 597 -5.60 16.00 -24.79
C TYR A 597 -4.91 17.36 -24.93
N LEU A 598 -3.76 17.55 -24.26
CA LEU A 598 -3.01 18.79 -24.27
C LEU A 598 -2.37 19.10 -25.65
N ASN A 599 -2.20 18.10 -26.50
CA ASN A 599 -1.67 18.26 -27.85
C ASN A 599 -2.74 18.40 -28.96
N LEU A 600 -4.02 18.41 -28.62
CA LEU A 600 -5.11 18.50 -29.61
C LEU A 600 -4.99 19.75 -30.50
N ASP A 601 -4.62 20.89 -29.92
CA ASP A 601 -4.52 22.18 -30.63
C ASP A 601 -3.15 22.42 -31.27
N SER A 602 -2.17 21.54 -31.06
CA SER A 602 -0.80 21.72 -31.56
C SER A 602 -0.65 21.48 -33.09
N GLY A 603 -1.66 20.93 -33.74
CA GLY A 603 -1.63 20.62 -35.18
C GLY A 603 -0.67 19.50 -35.59
N ARG A 604 -0.02 18.83 -34.63
CA ARG A 604 0.94 17.75 -34.86
C ARG A 604 0.24 16.40 -34.79
N ASP A 605 0.51 15.54 -35.77
CA ASP A 605 0.17 14.11 -35.64
C ASP A 605 1.02 13.48 -34.58
N ILE A 606 0.37 12.94 -33.56
CA ILE A 606 1.05 12.33 -32.42
C ILE A 606 1.52 10.94 -32.85
N ASN A 607 2.78 10.84 -33.23
CA ASN A 607 3.44 9.54 -33.34
C ASN A 607 3.89 9.11 -31.95
N THR A 608 3.46 7.96 -31.47
CA THR A 608 3.48 7.48 -30.08
C THR A 608 4.87 7.31 -29.44
N SER A 609 5.94 7.68 -30.11
CA SER A 609 7.32 7.54 -29.60
C SER A 609 7.91 8.78 -28.91
N SER A 610 7.31 9.96 -29.09
CA SER A 610 7.74 11.20 -28.39
C SER A 610 6.61 12.22 -28.33
N ILE A 611 5.82 12.17 -27.26
CA ILE A 611 4.75 13.14 -27.06
C ILE A 611 5.31 14.32 -26.27
N LEU A 612 5.51 15.46 -26.96
CA LEU A 612 5.83 16.73 -26.32
C LEU A 612 4.56 17.35 -25.73
N LEU A 613 4.66 17.84 -24.51
CA LEU A 613 3.63 18.68 -23.95
C LEU A 613 3.74 20.10 -24.53
N PRO A 614 2.63 20.73 -24.93
CA PRO A 614 2.63 22.13 -25.29
C PRO A 614 2.97 23.00 -24.09
N PHE A 615 3.35 24.24 -24.36
CA PHE A 615 3.53 25.24 -23.31
C PHE A 615 2.25 25.38 -22.47
N PRO A 616 2.34 25.43 -21.11
CA PRO A 616 1.19 25.38 -20.22
C PRO A 616 0.22 26.57 -20.30
N GLY A 617 0.56 27.60 -21.09
CA GLY A 617 -0.25 28.81 -21.21
C GLY A 617 0.17 29.93 -20.26
N GLU A 618 0.90 29.61 -19.20
CA GLU A 618 1.45 30.55 -18.21
C GLU A 618 2.96 30.31 -18.05
N ASP A 619 3.69 31.38 -17.76
CA ASP A 619 5.11 31.34 -17.54
C ASP A 619 5.45 30.58 -16.25
N LEU A 620 6.37 29.61 -16.31
CA LEU A 620 6.86 28.92 -15.11
C LEU A 620 8.05 29.65 -14.49
N LYS A 621 8.00 29.87 -13.17
CA LYS A 621 8.99 30.64 -12.42
C LYS A 621 9.25 30.10 -11.03
N LEU A 622 10.28 30.61 -10.40
CA LEU A 622 10.66 30.22 -9.03
C LEU A 622 9.48 30.33 -8.06
N GLY A 623 9.19 29.23 -7.39
CA GLY A 623 8.11 29.09 -6.41
C GLY A 623 6.84 28.40 -6.97
N ASP A 624 6.73 28.23 -8.29
CA ASP A 624 5.59 27.50 -8.86
C ASP A 624 5.66 26.02 -8.49
N ASP A 625 4.52 25.45 -8.16
CA ASP A 625 4.36 24.03 -7.76
C ASP A 625 3.22 23.42 -8.57
N ASN A 626 3.54 22.84 -9.74
CA ASN A 626 2.58 22.22 -10.62
C ASN A 626 3.22 21.14 -11.52
N ALA A 627 2.36 20.33 -12.17
CA ALA A 627 2.79 19.19 -12.98
C ALA A 627 3.67 19.57 -14.20
N PHE A 628 3.54 20.77 -14.75
CA PHE A 628 4.37 21.22 -15.88
C PHE A 628 5.82 21.50 -15.46
N VAL A 629 6.06 21.87 -14.20
CA VAL A 629 7.41 21.99 -13.66
C VAL A 629 8.11 20.63 -13.62
N SER A 630 7.39 19.57 -13.24
CA SER A 630 7.93 18.21 -13.26
C SER A 630 8.31 17.78 -14.69
N VAL A 631 7.45 18.07 -15.66
CA VAL A 631 7.74 17.79 -17.09
C VAL A 631 8.94 18.59 -17.59
N LEU A 632 9.03 19.87 -17.25
CA LEU A 632 10.17 20.71 -17.57
C LEU A 632 11.48 20.12 -17.03
N LYS A 633 11.47 19.67 -15.78
CA LYS A 633 12.61 19.01 -15.14
C LYS A 633 12.99 17.70 -15.83
N GLU A 634 12.01 16.89 -16.24
CA GLU A 634 12.26 15.69 -17.07
C GLU A 634 12.96 16.02 -18.36
N TYR A 635 12.48 17.04 -19.09
CA TYR A 635 13.12 17.49 -20.33
C TYR A 635 14.56 17.95 -20.07
N MET A 636 14.76 18.80 -19.06
CA MET A 636 16.10 19.26 -18.67
C MET A 636 17.03 18.12 -18.28
N ASN A 637 16.55 17.11 -17.57
CA ASN A 637 17.35 15.95 -17.17
C ASN A 637 17.83 15.13 -18.39
N VAL A 638 17.01 15.01 -19.41
CA VAL A 638 17.43 14.38 -20.68
C VAL A 638 18.49 15.24 -21.38
N LEU A 639 18.31 16.55 -21.42
CA LEU A 639 19.31 17.46 -21.99
C LEU A 639 20.64 17.34 -21.23
N SER A 640 20.60 17.29 -19.89
CA SER A 640 21.79 17.10 -19.04
C SER A 640 22.55 15.82 -19.40
N LYS A 641 21.84 14.72 -19.55
CA LYS A 641 22.43 13.41 -19.91
C LYS A 641 23.00 13.38 -21.32
N ASN A 642 22.54 14.28 -22.20
CA ASN A 642 22.98 14.39 -23.60
C ASN A 642 23.91 15.59 -23.84
N GLY A 643 24.68 16.01 -22.85
CA GLY A 643 25.81 16.90 -23.00
C GLY A 643 25.56 18.36 -22.63
N PHE A 644 24.35 18.74 -22.26
CA PHE A 644 24.12 20.08 -21.70
C PHE A 644 24.67 20.17 -20.27
N LYS A 645 25.49 21.19 -19.99
CA LYS A 645 26.12 21.40 -18.69
C LYS A 645 25.13 21.99 -17.68
N ILE A 646 24.11 21.27 -17.35
CA ILE A 646 23.10 21.58 -16.34
C ILE A 646 23.01 20.44 -15.31
N ARG A 647 22.51 20.74 -14.12
CA ARG A 647 22.34 19.74 -13.06
C ARG A 647 21.19 18.79 -13.38
N ILE A 648 21.30 17.53 -12.96
CA ILE A 648 20.15 16.63 -12.87
C ILE A 648 19.30 17.08 -11.69
N LEU A 649 17.99 17.24 -11.92
CA LEU A 649 17.01 17.71 -10.96
C LEU A 649 16.11 16.56 -10.50
N ASP A 650 15.65 16.65 -9.26
CA ASP A 650 14.51 15.82 -8.82
C ASP A 650 13.27 16.25 -9.59
N THR A 651 12.53 15.27 -10.12
CA THR A 651 11.35 15.53 -10.96
C THR A 651 10.08 15.73 -10.10
N ASP A 652 10.18 16.59 -9.09
CA ASP A 652 9.04 17.07 -8.32
C ASP A 652 8.33 18.24 -9.04
N ASN A 653 7.24 18.72 -8.50
CA ASN A 653 6.43 19.79 -9.07
C ASN A 653 6.95 21.21 -8.73
N LEU A 654 7.94 21.34 -7.83
CA LEU A 654 8.40 22.64 -7.33
C LEU A 654 9.46 23.26 -8.23
N PHE A 655 9.21 24.44 -8.77
CA PHE A 655 10.21 25.24 -9.47
C PHE A 655 11.17 25.89 -8.43
N ASP A 656 12.19 25.14 -8.06
CA ASP A 656 13.17 25.53 -7.06
C ASP A 656 14.34 26.37 -7.64
N LYS A 657 15.30 26.75 -6.79
CA LYS A 657 16.49 27.50 -7.22
C LYS A 657 17.36 26.74 -8.23
N ALA A 658 17.48 25.42 -8.07
CA ALA A 658 18.26 24.59 -8.98
C ALA A 658 17.61 24.53 -10.37
N THR A 659 16.27 24.44 -10.43
CA THR A 659 15.50 24.55 -11.67
C THR A 659 15.74 25.88 -12.36
N LYS A 660 15.67 27.00 -11.61
CA LYS A 660 15.96 28.35 -12.15
C LYS A 660 17.37 28.47 -12.71
N GLU A 661 18.37 27.95 -12.01
CA GLU A 661 19.76 27.93 -12.45
C GLU A 661 19.92 27.18 -13.78
N ASN A 662 19.31 26.01 -13.92
CA ASN A 662 19.31 25.25 -15.15
C ASN A 662 18.61 25.99 -16.29
N VAL A 663 17.48 26.65 -16.02
CA VAL A 663 16.78 27.47 -17.02
C VAL A 663 17.66 28.61 -17.51
N LEU A 664 18.35 29.34 -16.64
CA LEU A 664 19.28 30.41 -17.02
C LEU A 664 20.42 29.91 -17.93
N ILE A 665 20.98 28.74 -17.62
CA ILE A 665 22.02 28.11 -18.44
C ILE A 665 21.46 27.71 -19.80
N LEU A 666 20.28 27.12 -19.86
CA LEU A 666 19.63 26.72 -21.13
C LEU A 666 19.25 27.93 -21.96
N GLN A 667 18.71 28.98 -21.34
CA GLN A 667 18.41 30.24 -22.05
C GLN A 667 19.69 30.83 -22.68
N LYS A 668 20.80 30.81 -21.95
CA LYS A 668 22.11 31.22 -22.50
C LYS A 668 22.53 30.36 -23.69
N ASN A 669 22.44 29.03 -23.57
CA ASN A 669 22.80 28.08 -24.63
C ASN A 669 21.96 28.24 -25.88
N PHE A 670 20.67 28.58 -25.71
CA PHE A 670 19.73 28.78 -26.78
C PHE A 670 19.67 30.23 -27.31
N ALA A 671 20.57 31.11 -26.85
CA ALA A 671 20.59 32.55 -27.17
C ALA A 671 19.23 33.25 -26.86
N LEU A 672 18.58 32.85 -25.78
CA LEU A 672 17.36 33.46 -25.27
C LEU A 672 17.66 34.46 -24.13
N PRO A 673 16.75 35.41 -23.85
CA PRO A 673 16.87 36.29 -22.69
C PRO A 673 17.01 35.48 -21.38
N GLN A 674 18.04 35.73 -20.59
CA GLN A 674 18.34 35.00 -19.35
C GLN A 674 17.46 35.53 -18.20
N THR A 675 16.19 35.23 -18.21
CA THR A 675 15.23 35.68 -17.19
C THR A 675 15.11 34.70 -16.01
N GLY A 676 15.46 33.44 -16.23
CA GLY A 676 15.20 32.36 -15.28
C GLY A 676 13.71 32.02 -15.16
N VAL A 677 12.88 32.52 -16.09
CA VAL A 677 11.46 32.25 -16.27
C VAL A 677 11.28 31.43 -17.54
N VAL A 678 10.47 30.40 -17.52
CA VAL A 678 10.17 29.59 -18.68
C VAL A 678 8.91 30.13 -19.36
N ASP A 679 9.13 31.09 -20.25
CA ASP A 679 8.10 31.58 -21.17
C ASP A 679 7.88 30.58 -22.32
N LYS A 680 6.91 30.84 -23.19
CA LYS A 680 6.60 29.97 -24.33
C LYS A 680 7.81 29.69 -25.21
N LYS A 681 8.68 30.67 -25.46
CA LYS A 681 9.86 30.49 -26.30
C LYS A 681 10.90 29.58 -25.64
N THR A 682 11.10 29.75 -24.33
CA THR A 682 12.00 28.92 -23.53
C THR A 682 11.48 27.49 -23.47
N TRP A 683 10.18 27.31 -23.20
CA TRP A 683 9.54 25.99 -23.19
C TRP A 683 9.69 25.26 -24.53
N ASP A 684 9.25 25.91 -25.63
CA ASP A 684 9.29 25.31 -26.96
C ASP A 684 10.73 24.89 -27.33
N LYS A 685 11.74 25.71 -26.98
CA LYS A 685 13.13 25.41 -27.30
C LYS A 685 13.69 24.23 -26.49
N ILE A 686 13.34 24.13 -25.21
CA ILE A 686 13.69 22.98 -24.36
C ILE A 686 13.01 21.71 -24.90
N ALA A 687 11.71 21.79 -25.21
CA ALA A 687 10.90 20.69 -25.70
C ALA A 687 11.38 20.19 -27.07
N GLU A 688 11.63 21.09 -28.03
CA GLU A 688 12.20 20.76 -29.35
C GLU A 688 13.57 20.06 -29.23
N THR A 689 14.42 20.57 -28.33
CA THR A 689 15.76 19.98 -28.11
C THR A 689 15.63 18.58 -27.49
N TYR A 690 14.72 18.40 -26.54
CA TYR A 690 14.38 17.10 -25.98
C TYR A 690 13.91 16.11 -27.06
N GLU A 691 12.98 16.52 -27.94
CA GLU A 691 12.49 15.71 -29.04
C GLU A 691 13.59 15.28 -30.02
N GLY A 692 14.51 16.19 -30.30
CA GLY A 692 15.64 15.93 -31.21
C GLY A 692 16.50 14.72 -30.79
N PHE A 693 16.60 14.42 -29.49
CA PHE A 693 17.34 13.25 -29.00
C PHE A 693 16.61 11.94 -29.25
N PHE A 694 15.30 11.93 -29.49
CA PHE A 694 14.52 10.72 -29.76
C PHE A 694 14.23 10.51 -31.24
N THR A 695 14.21 11.58 -32.05
CA THR A 695 13.87 11.50 -33.47
C THR A 695 15.10 11.39 -34.39
N GLY A 696 16.31 11.39 -33.83
CA GLY A 696 17.55 11.30 -34.61
C GLY A 696 17.85 12.54 -35.47
N SER A 697 17.08 13.59 -35.31
CA SER A 697 17.33 14.89 -35.97
C SER A 697 18.40 15.63 -35.16
N SER A 698 19.66 15.39 -35.49
CA SER A 698 20.78 16.12 -34.90
C SER A 698 20.72 17.60 -35.25
N LEU A 699 20.10 18.40 -34.42
CA LEU A 699 20.23 19.87 -34.41
C LEU A 699 21.35 20.29 -33.43
N ILE A 700 22.54 19.70 -33.59
CA ILE A 700 23.77 20.26 -33.00
C ILE A 700 24.69 20.62 -34.17
N ARG A 701 24.68 21.85 -34.56
CA ARG A 701 25.83 22.54 -35.16
C ARG A 701 26.19 23.76 -34.30
#